data_fd2327eaa2a3d7696ac2c28995a711c3
#
_entry.id   fd2327eaa2a3d7696ac2c28995a711c3
#
_cell.length_a   1.000
_cell.length_b   1.000
_cell.length_c   1.000
_cell.angle_alpha   90.00
_cell.angle_beta   90.00
_cell.angle_gamma   90.00
#
_symmetry.space_group_name_H-M   'P 1'
#
loop_
_entity.id
_entity.type
_entity.pdbx_description
1 polymer ?
#
loop_
_entity_poly.entity_id
_entity_poly.type
_entity_poly.pdbx_seq_one_letter_code
_entity_poly.pdbx_strand_id
1 'polypeptide(L)'
;MGIHATWISHLLFADDSMIFMQANKRSADRLACILDTYHRGSGQLVNRQKSAVFFSTNTGPEMKQMVQLSLGIEKEALGEKYLGLPTAVGRVADGTFDYSADRIRNFIHGWGANNLSYAGRELLLKANAQAVPTYPMSCFKLPAPVCKKMKSHISNYWWGSSVDSNKIHWQRWSKLTTPKGEGGMGFRDLPLFNEAMLGKQGWRLITRPDSLCARVLKGKYYPNGDFLSATRKKKSSETWRAILHGRKVLQKGIIKRVGPGDTINIWNDNWIPGIRSMKPLVHLENSLVQHVDELFLPGTRTWDEDLVRQSFIPSDANEILKIRPGLRMDEDTLAWSHEKFGMYTVRSAYRLLKEEQIQLEASKLNEPNSSDGSWIWKRLWKLKIPPKIRIFWWRVVHNFLPTKMELHRRHVEPEATCYTCGAAIECLFHIVFECPVARMFWDEVKKLTGIKIPKLHQATWVKDLLTGDHCSVSSAELIICGVWSLWTGRNARKHGKVEWRSAAAARHISSMLEDFIGSGTDTSSRQEVTRVRWSGPPSGWMKVNTDAAFSLSNSTGSTGAVLRDHSGSVRAAAARFYPCVSDALMAEALAVRDGLILAAEQEATRVVLETDNATVATLVRSDDGFRSVIAGVWHEIRELSLSFASFICTHVNQEGNEAAHLCARRPSASSPVMSWVGDLPNWLMEVANKDCNVESY
;
A
#
# COMPACT_ATOMS: atom_id res chain seq x y z
N MET A 1 37.63 -3.05 -10.15
CA MET A 1 36.84 -3.21 -8.90
C MET A 1 37.59 -2.46 -7.80
N GLY A 2 36.88 -1.88 -6.80
CA GLY A 2 37.56 -1.21 -5.69
C GLY A 2 38.30 -2.21 -4.80
N ILE A 3 39.33 -1.76 -4.12
CA ILE A 3 40.20 -2.57 -3.26
C ILE A 3 39.44 -3.33 -2.15
N HIS A 4 38.22 -2.92 -1.83
CA HIS A 4 37.34 -3.50 -0.82
C HIS A 4 36.10 -4.23 -1.42
N ALA A 5 36.09 -4.50 -2.74
CA ALA A 5 34.93 -5.13 -3.39
C ALA A 5 34.93 -6.64 -3.17
N THR A 6 33.74 -7.21 -2.94
CA THR A 6 33.52 -8.65 -2.89
C THR A 6 33.92 -9.29 -4.22
N TRP A 7 34.70 -10.35 -4.17
CA TRP A 7 35.02 -11.16 -5.34
C TRP A 7 33.75 -11.90 -5.83
N ILE A 8 33.44 -11.68 -7.11
CA ILE A 8 32.35 -12.38 -7.79
C ILE A 8 32.97 -13.07 -9.00
N SER A 9 32.84 -14.40 -9.08
CA SER A 9 33.28 -15.19 -10.22
C SER A 9 32.15 -15.43 -11.23
N HIS A 10 30.91 -15.53 -10.76
CA HIS A 10 29.74 -15.79 -11.61
C HIS A 10 28.45 -15.28 -10.99
N LEU A 11 27.47 -15.05 -11.85
CA LEU A 11 26.07 -14.79 -11.52
C LEU A 11 25.21 -15.68 -12.40
N LEU A 12 24.29 -16.44 -11.80
CA LEU A 12 23.41 -17.37 -12.50
C LEU A 12 21.96 -16.91 -12.32
N PHE A 13 21.19 -16.93 -13.39
CA PHE A 13 19.76 -16.64 -13.38
C PHE A 13 19.04 -17.49 -14.43
N ALA A 14 18.32 -18.50 -14.00
CA ALA A 14 17.74 -19.52 -14.86
C ALA A 14 18.80 -20.10 -15.83
N ASP A 15 18.60 -19.95 -17.14
CA ASP A 15 19.52 -20.35 -18.21
C ASP A 15 20.59 -19.32 -18.54
N ASP A 16 20.45 -18.08 -18.05
CA ASP A 16 21.43 -17.02 -18.26
C ASP A 16 22.57 -17.09 -17.22
N SER A 17 23.81 -17.05 -17.68
CA SER A 17 25.02 -17.07 -16.85
C SER A 17 25.93 -15.90 -17.19
N MET A 18 26.40 -15.17 -16.17
CA MET A 18 27.42 -14.13 -16.31
C MET A 18 28.67 -14.53 -15.52
N ILE A 19 29.80 -14.67 -16.22
CA ILE A 19 31.06 -15.14 -15.65
C ILE A 19 32.09 -14.00 -15.68
N PHE A 20 32.80 -13.80 -14.59
CA PHE A 20 33.83 -12.78 -14.45
C PHE A 20 35.18 -13.44 -14.27
N MET A 21 36.13 -13.09 -15.14
CA MET A 21 37.48 -13.63 -15.08
C MET A 21 38.53 -12.58 -15.53
N GLN A 22 39.79 -12.87 -15.27
CA GLN A 22 40.89 -12.09 -15.85
C GLN A 22 41.02 -12.38 -17.34
N ALA A 23 41.26 -11.33 -18.15
CA ALA A 23 41.48 -11.48 -19.57
C ALA A 23 42.90 -12.01 -19.82
N ASN A 24 43.09 -13.33 -19.77
CA ASN A 24 44.31 -14.04 -20.10
C ASN A 24 43.97 -15.44 -20.64
N LYS A 25 44.94 -16.03 -21.40
CA LYS A 25 44.74 -17.34 -22.02
C LYS A 25 44.41 -18.43 -21.00
N ARG A 26 45.14 -18.49 -19.90
CA ARG A 26 44.93 -19.53 -18.84
C ARG A 26 43.52 -19.53 -18.27
N SER A 27 42.96 -18.35 -18.02
CA SER A 27 41.59 -18.22 -17.50
C SER A 27 40.55 -18.60 -18.55
N ALA A 28 40.75 -18.24 -19.81
CA ALA A 28 39.86 -18.57 -20.90
C ALA A 28 39.84 -20.09 -21.20
N ASP A 29 41.00 -20.73 -21.29
CA ASP A 29 41.11 -22.15 -21.51
C ASP A 29 40.53 -22.95 -20.35
N ARG A 30 40.71 -22.51 -19.10
CA ARG A 30 40.12 -23.14 -17.92
C ARG A 30 38.60 -23.01 -17.91
N LEU A 31 38.04 -21.85 -18.28
CA LEU A 31 36.61 -21.68 -18.45
C LEU A 31 36.06 -22.59 -19.53
N ALA A 32 36.69 -22.66 -20.69
CA ALA A 32 36.29 -23.57 -21.78
C ALA A 32 36.24 -25.03 -21.31
N CYS A 33 37.24 -25.48 -20.54
CA CYS A 33 37.29 -26.82 -19.96
C CYS A 33 36.14 -27.05 -18.96
N ILE A 34 35.83 -26.06 -18.09
CA ILE A 34 34.71 -26.17 -17.12
C ILE A 34 33.39 -26.29 -17.88
N LEU A 35 33.15 -25.49 -18.93
CA LEU A 35 31.94 -25.52 -19.72
C LEU A 35 31.77 -26.87 -20.48
N ASP A 36 32.88 -27.42 -20.98
CA ASP A 36 32.88 -28.74 -21.63
C ASP A 36 32.59 -29.88 -20.62
N THR A 37 33.17 -29.80 -19.41
CA THR A 37 32.89 -30.75 -18.34
C THR A 37 31.41 -30.69 -17.91
N TYR A 38 30.87 -29.49 -17.78
CA TYR A 38 29.46 -29.29 -17.49
C TYR A 38 28.54 -29.87 -18.59
N HIS A 39 28.90 -29.61 -19.87
CA HIS A 39 28.17 -30.17 -21.00
C HIS A 39 28.16 -31.71 -20.96
N ARG A 40 29.31 -32.33 -20.74
CA ARG A 40 29.42 -33.81 -20.67
C ARG A 40 28.61 -34.40 -19.53
N GLY A 41 28.50 -33.69 -18.38
CA GLY A 41 27.74 -34.15 -17.21
C GLY A 41 26.24 -33.90 -17.29
N SER A 42 25.83 -32.75 -17.88
CA SER A 42 24.42 -32.29 -17.88
C SER A 42 23.70 -32.47 -19.22
N GLY A 43 24.42 -32.69 -20.31
CA GLY A 43 23.87 -32.68 -21.67
C GLY A 43 23.52 -31.25 -22.18
N GLN A 44 23.73 -30.20 -21.37
CA GLN A 44 23.43 -28.81 -21.75
C GLN A 44 24.63 -28.17 -22.46
N LEU A 45 24.42 -27.62 -23.65
CA LEU A 45 25.44 -26.97 -24.43
C LEU A 45 25.30 -25.46 -24.41
N VAL A 46 26.42 -24.77 -24.21
CA VAL A 46 26.47 -23.30 -24.28
C VAL A 46 26.18 -22.81 -25.70
N ASN A 47 25.17 -21.97 -25.86
CA ASN A 47 24.87 -21.35 -27.15
C ASN A 47 25.83 -20.23 -27.45
N ARG A 48 26.93 -20.51 -28.17
CA ARG A 48 27.99 -19.54 -28.48
C ARG A 48 27.50 -18.37 -29.34
N GLN A 49 26.49 -18.59 -30.20
CA GLN A 49 25.93 -17.53 -31.06
C GLN A 49 25.15 -16.48 -30.26
N LYS A 50 24.49 -16.90 -29.14
CA LYS A 50 23.79 -16.01 -28.22
C LYS A 50 24.69 -15.45 -27.12
N SER A 51 25.88 -16.04 -26.93
CA SER A 51 26.85 -15.61 -25.93
C SER A 51 27.70 -14.46 -26.45
N ALA A 52 28.20 -13.63 -25.53
CA ALA A 52 29.05 -12.49 -25.85
C ALA A 52 30.13 -12.31 -24.79
N VAL A 53 31.26 -11.76 -25.16
CA VAL A 53 32.34 -11.43 -24.24
C VAL A 53 32.46 -9.91 -24.06
N PHE A 54 32.65 -9.51 -22.82
CA PHE A 54 32.77 -8.11 -22.44
C PHE A 54 34.17 -7.83 -21.89
N PHE A 55 34.89 -6.89 -22.48
CA PHE A 55 36.24 -6.56 -22.03
C PHE A 55 36.31 -5.22 -21.32
N SER A 56 37.23 -5.10 -20.36
CA SER A 56 37.59 -3.80 -19.79
C SER A 56 38.35 -2.94 -20.81
N THR A 57 38.24 -1.62 -20.68
CA THR A 57 38.80 -0.66 -21.64
C THR A 57 40.31 -0.71 -21.75
N ASN A 58 41.00 -1.33 -20.78
CA ASN A 58 42.46 -1.50 -20.76
C ASN A 58 42.90 -2.87 -21.30
N THR A 59 42.02 -3.67 -21.90
CA THR A 59 42.37 -4.96 -22.53
C THR A 59 42.82 -4.71 -23.96
N GLY A 60 44.07 -5.09 -24.28
CA GLY A 60 44.62 -4.95 -25.62
C GLY A 60 43.94 -5.84 -26.66
N PRO A 61 44.01 -5.46 -27.96
CA PRO A 61 43.33 -6.18 -29.03
C PRO A 61 43.78 -7.63 -29.20
N GLU A 62 45.04 -7.94 -29.06
CA GLU A 62 45.60 -9.31 -29.15
C GLU A 62 45.01 -10.20 -28.05
N MET A 63 44.88 -9.67 -26.81
CA MET A 63 44.32 -10.39 -25.69
C MET A 63 42.82 -10.64 -25.88
N LYS A 64 42.10 -9.69 -26.43
CA LYS A 64 40.67 -9.86 -26.76
C LYS A 64 40.50 -10.99 -27.76
N GLN A 65 41.25 -10.97 -28.86
CA GLN A 65 41.18 -12.00 -29.88
C GLN A 65 41.52 -13.39 -29.34
N MET A 66 42.55 -13.48 -28.49
CA MET A 66 42.96 -14.73 -27.86
C MET A 66 41.85 -15.31 -26.99
N VAL A 67 41.25 -14.50 -26.14
CA VAL A 67 40.12 -14.95 -25.27
C VAL A 67 38.90 -15.36 -26.10
N GLN A 68 38.57 -14.62 -27.14
CA GLN A 68 37.47 -14.95 -28.04
C GLN A 68 37.70 -16.28 -28.77
N LEU A 69 38.87 -16.53 -29.25
CA LEU A 69 39.26 -17.79 -29.86
C LEU A 69 39.21 -18.96 -28.90
N SER A 70 39.77 -18.82 -27.67
CA SER A 70 39.70 -19.88 -26.65
C SER A 70 38.28 -20.26 -26.23
N LEU A 71 37.37 -19.30 -26.18
CA LEU A 71 35.99 -19.53 -25.79
C LEU A 71 35.07 -19.90 -27.00
N GLY A 72 35.51 -19.63 -28.23
CA GLY A 72 34.72 -19.77 -29.43
C GLY A 72 33.53 -18.79 -29.48
N ILE A 73 33.71 -17.58 -28.92
CA ILE A 73 32.66 -16.54 -28.88
C ILE A 73 33.23 -15.28 -29.54
N GLU A 74 32.74 -15.01 -30.77
CA GLU A 74 33.23 -13.89 -31.58
C GLU A 74 32.61 -12.53 -31.16
N LYS A 75 31.46 -12.56 -30.58
CA LYS A 75 30.64 -11.38 -30.32
C LYS A 75 31.17 -10.59 -29.13
N GLU A 76 31.67 -9.38 -29.37
CA GLU A 76 31.94 -8.40 -28.32
C GLU A 76 30.71 -7.53 -28.11
N ALA A 77 30.00 -7.73 -27.00
CA ALA A 77 28.75 -7.03 -26.71
C ALA A 77 28.99 -5.75 -25.92
N LEU A 78 29.00 -4.63 -26.60
CA LEU A 78 28.87 -3.30 -26.01
C LEU A 78 27.43 -2.84 -26.28
N GLY A 79 26.58 -2.81 -25.27
CA GLY A 79 25.24 -2.24 -25.37
C GLY A 79 24.09 -3.23 -25.52
N GLU A 80 24.33 -4.54 -25.42
CA GLU A 80 23.23 -5.52 -25.37
C GLU A 80 22.47 -5.50 -24.04
N LYS A 81 21.24 -6.01 -24.10
CA LYS A 81 20.40 -6.15 -22.90
C LYS A 81 20.78 -7.42 -22.14
N TYR A 82 20.93 -7.32 -20.84
CA TYR A 82 20.99 -8.45 -19.92
C TYR A 82 19.71 -8.48 -19.08
N LEU A 83 19.02 -9.61 -19.03
CA LEU A 83 17.72 -9.75 -18.37
C LEU A 83 16.72 -8.64 -18.77
N GLY A 84 16.72 -8.25 -20.05
CA GLY A 84 15.84 -7.20 -20.56
C GLY A 84 16.21 -5.75 -20.23
N LEU A 85 17.30 -5.53 -19.50
CA LEU A 85 17.84 -4.20 -19.19
C LEU A 85 19.14 -3.92 -19.96
N PRO A 86 19.42 -2.65 -20.34
CA PRO A 86 20.66 -2.29 -21.00
C PRO A 86 21.87 -2.52 -20.07
N THR A 87 22.91 -3.19 -20.56
CA THR A 87 24.12 -3.52 -19.80
C THR A 87 25.09 -2.36 -19.66
N ALA A 88 25.20 -1.55 -20.69
CA ALA A 88 26.08 -0.38 -20.73
C ALA A 88 25.25 0.90 -20.76
N VAL A 89 24.72 1.30 -19.61
CA VAL A 89 24.14 2.63 -19.46
C VAL A 89 25.28 3.59 -19.17
N GLY A 90 25.86 4.18 -20.23
CA GLY A 90 26.74 5.33 -20.13
C GLY A 90 25.96 6.56 -19.60
N ARG A 91 26.23 7.75 -20.08
CA ARG A 91 25.27 8.85 -19.92
C ARG A 91 23.97 8.37 -20.59
N VAL A 92 22.83 8.41 -19.85
CA VAL A 92 21.53 8.01 -20.39
C VAL A 92 21.32 8.78 -21.69
N ALA A 93 21.66 8.14 -22.82
CA ALA A 93 21.47 8.74 -24.12
C ALA A 93 19.96 8.86 -24.36
N ASP A 94 19.54 9.93 -25.04
CA ASP A 94 18.16 10.04 -25.48
C ASP A 94 17.80 8.76 -26.26
N GLY A 95 16.70 8.12 -25.86
CA GLY A 95 16.23 6.88 -26.47
C GLY A 95 16.55 5.57 -25.73
N THR A 96 17.46 5.53 -24.77
CA THR A 96 17.84 4.29 -24.06
C THR A 96 16.65 3.51 -23.50
N PHE A 97 15.60 4.19 -23.03
CA PHE A 97 14.41 3.60 -22.41
C PHE A 97 13.13 3.73 -23.26
N ASP A 98 13.23 4.21 -24.51
CA ASP A 98 12.08 4.41 -25.40
C ASP A 98 11.33 3.11 -25.69
N TYR A 99 12.04 1.97 -25.69
CA TYR A 99 11.42 0.65 -25.82
C TYR A 99 10.28 0.40 -24.83
N SER A 100 10.31 1.04 -23.65
CA SER A 100 9.22 0.93 -22.67
C SER A 100 7.97 1.66 -23.13
N ALA A 101 8.11 2.84 -23.75
CA ALA A 101 7.00 3.58 -24.33
C ALA A 101 6.45 2.86 -25.58
N ASP A 102 7.34 2.33 -26.43
CA ASP A 102 6.95 1.57 -27.63
C ASP A 102 6.22 0.27 -27.25
N ARG A 103 6.63 -0.43 -26.19
CA ARG A 103 5.93 -1.60 -25.67
C ARG A 103 4.52 -1.25 -25.19
N ILE A 104 4.34 -0.12 -24.47
CA ILE A 104 3.01 0.36 -24.09
C ILE A 104 2.16 0.66 -25.34
N ARG A 105 2.74 1.33 -26.34
CA ARG A 105 2.07 1.61 -27.61
C ARG A 105 1.59 0.34 -28.28
N ASN A 106 2.45 -0.67 -28.39
CA ASN A 106 2.12 -1.96 -29.03
C ASN A 106 1.03 -2.72 -28.27
N PHE A 107 1.05 -2.73 -26.93
CA PHE A 107 -0.04 -3.32 -26.14
C PHE A 107 -1.38 -2.64 -26.44
N ILE A 108 -1.40 -1.29 -26.44
CA ILE A 108 -2.62 -0.53 -26.70
C ILE A 108 -3.16 -0.79 -28.09
N HIS A 109 -2.30 -0.89 -29.11
CA HIS A 109 -2.72 -1.24 -30.48
C HIS A 109 -3.36 -2.64 -30.55
N GLY A 110 -2.86 -3.61 -29.77
CA GLY A 110 -3.40 -4.97 -29.73
C GLY A 110 -4.76 -5.10 -29.01
N TRP A 111 -5.22 -4.09 -28.27
CA TRP A 111 -6.44 -4.21 -27.44
C TRP A 111 -7.78 -3.94 -28.17
N GLY A 112 -7.81 -3.84 -29.48
CA GLY A 112 -9.05 -3.66 -30.22
C GLY A 112 -9.82 -2.42 -29.79
N ALA A 113 -9.38 -1.25 -30.23
CA ALA A 113 -9.67 0.07 -29.70
C ALA A 113 -11.16 0.44 -29.48
N ASN A 114 -12.09 -0.17 -30.19
CA ASN A 114 -13.46 0.35 -30.26
C ASN A 114 -14.48 -0.35 -29.35
N ASN A 115 -14.15 -1.49 -28.73
CA ASN A 115 -15.13 -2.32 -28.03
C ASN A 115 -15.08 -2.26 -26.50
N LEU A 116 -14.09 -1.55 -25.90
CA LEU A 116 -13.93 -1.55 -24.44
C LEU A 116 -14.61 -0.35 -23.81
N SER A 117 -15.40 -0.64 -22.76
CA SER A 117 -15.92 0.39 -21.86
C SER A 117 -14.78 1.09 -21.10
N TYR A 118 -15.05 2.28 -20.54
CA TYR A 118 -14.07 2.96 -19.68
C TYR A 118 -13.59 2.08 -18.51
N ALA A 119 -14.44 1.18 -18.00
CA ALA A 119 -14.04 0.21 -16.96
C ALA A 119 -13.03 -0.82 -17.49
N GLY A 120 -13.24 -1.35 -18.69
CA GLY A 120 -12.28 -2.24 -19.35
C GLY A 120 -10.95 -1.52 -19.62
N ARG A 121 -11.01 -0.27 -20.09
CA ARG A 121 -9.78 0.54 -20.30
C ARG A 121 -9.03 0.79 -19.00
N GLU A 122 -9.74 1.14 -17.91
CA GLU A 122 -9.11 1.32 -16.59
C GLU A 122 -8.34 0.07 -16.20
N LEU A 123 -8.99 -1.11 -16.31
CA LEU A 123 -8.39 -2.38 -15.95
C LEU A 123 -7.12 -2.65 -16.75
N LEU A 124 -7.18 -2.58 -18.08
CA LEU A 124 -6.03 -2.85 -18.95
C LEU A 124 -4.89 -1.85 -18.75
N LEU A 125 -5.21 -0.57 -18.60
CA LEU A 125 -4.18 0.45 -18.35
C LEU A 125 -3.47 0.20 -17.01
N LYS A 126 -4.20 -0.16 -15.95
CA LYS A 126 -3.61 -0.42 -14.63
C LYS A 126 -2.86 -1.73 -14.55
N ALA A 127 -3.43 -2.79 -15.11
CA ALA A 127 -2.85 -4.13 -15.04
C ALA A 127 -1.64 -4.31 -15.97
N ASN A 128 -1.70 -3.75 -17.18
CA ASN A 128 -0.70 -4.00 -18.22
C ASN A 128 0.16 -2.75 -18.49
N ALA A 129 -0.42 -1.65 -19.00
CA ALA A 129 0.37 -0.52 -19.46
C ALA A 129 1.23 0.10 -18.35
N GLN A 130 0.69 0.26 -17.14
CA GLN A 130 1.42 0.80 -15.99
C GLN A 130 2.37 -0.22 -15.32
N ALA A 131 2.30 -1.48 -15.70
CA ALA A 131 3.23 -2.51 -15.23
C ALA A 131 4.51 -2.57 -16.08
N VAL A 132 4.43 -2.24 -17.37
CA VAL A 132 5.56 -2.29 -18.31
C VAL A 132 6.84 -1.65 -17.80
N PRO A 133 6.83 -0.39 -17.30
CA PRO A 133 8.05 0.28 -16.87
C PRO A 133 8.53 -0.13 -15.46
N THR A 134 7.81 -1.00 -14.74
CA THR A 134 8.12 -1.32 -13.34
C THR A 134 9.53 -1.89 -13.17
N TYR A 135 9.94 -2.80 -14.06
CA TYR A 135 11.27 -3.42 -13.96
C TYR A 135 12.41 -2.42 -14.20
N PRO A 136 12.47 -1.67 -15.32
CA PRO A 136 13.51 -0.64 -15.47
C PRO A 136 13.42 0.45 -14.38
N MET A 137 12.25 0.82 -13.88
CA MET A 137 12.08 1.78 -12.79
C MET A 137 12.64 1.29 -11.46
N SER A 138 12.75 -0.03 -11.25
CA SER A 138 13.37 -0.59 -10.04
C SER A 138 14.89 -0.45 -10.02
N CYS A 139 15.51 -0.24 -11.17
CA CYS A 139 16.96 -0.17 -11.33
C CYS A 139 17.48 1.21 -11.74
N PHE A 140 16.67 1.98 -12.48
CA PHE A 140 17.06 3.24 -13.09
C PHE A 140 16.04 4.35 -12.81
N LYS A 141 16.54 5.58 -12.74
CA LYS A 141 15.68 6.77 -12.83
C LYS A 141 15.39 7.04 -14.30
N LEU A 142 14.14 6.80 -14.71
CA LEU A 142 13.74 7.04 -16.10
C LEU A 142 13.75 8.54 -16.43
N PRO A 143 14.21 8.92 -17.64
CA PRO A 143 14.17 10.30 -18.09
C PRO A 143 12.75 10.86 -18.16
N ALA A 144 12.59 12.15 -17.84
CA ALA A 144 11.29 12.83 -17.90
C ALA A 144 10.63 12.76 -19.30
N PRO A 145 11.34 12.89 -20.43
CA PRO A 145 10.76 12.72 -21.77
C PRO A 145 10.12 11.35 -21.98
N VAL A 146 10.78 10.27 -21.54
CA VAL A 146 10.25 8.89 -21.64
C VAL A 146 8.98 8.74 -20.81
N CYS A 147 8.99 9.23 -19.57
CA CYS A 147 7.78 9.23 -18.71
C CYS A 147 6.65 10.05 -19.34
N LYS A 148 6.96 11.18 -19.98
CA LYS A 148 5.97 12.01 -20.69
C LYS A 148 5.39 11.26 -21.89
N LYS A 149 6.21 10.57 -22.69
CA LYS A 149 5.79 9.76 -23.84
C LYS A 149 4.84 8.64 -23.42
N MET A 150 5.22 7.87 -22.38
CA MET A 150 4.37 6.81 -21.81
C MET A 150 3.05 7.36 -21.30
N LYS A 151 3.08 8.46 -20.53
CA LYS A 151 1.88 9.16 -20.03
C LYS A 151 0.97 9.59 -21.18
N SER A 152 1.52 10.12 -22.26
CA SER A 152 0.75 10.52 -23.43
C SER A 152 -0.01 9.36 -24.06
N HIS A 153 0.66 8.22 -24.30
CA HIS A 153 0.01 7.02 -24.84
C HIS A 153 -1.13 6.51 -23.95
N ILE A 154 -0.92 6.45 -22.64
CA ILE A 154 -1.92 6.00 -21.66
C ILE A 154 -3.10 6.99 -21.62
N SER A 155 -2.84 8.30 -21.62
CA SER A 155 -3.86 9.35 -21.57
C SER A 155 -4.70 9.39 -22.86
N ASN A 156 -4.06 9.29 -24.03
CA ASN A 156 -4.75 9.25 -25.32
C ASN A 156 -5.69 8.06 -25.41
N TYR A 157 -5.23 6.88 -24.98
CA TYR A 157 -6.09 5.68 -24.97
C TYR A 157 -7.24 5.80 -23.97
N TRP A 158 -7.00 6.36 -22.77
CA TRP A 158 -8.07 6.60 -21.80
C TRP A 158 -9.20 7.44 -22.36
N TRP A 159 -8.88 8.56 -22.99
CA TRP A 159 -9.88 9.49 -23.52
C TRP A 159 -10.38 9.13 -24.91
N GLY A 160 -9.53 8.57 -25.74
CA GLY A 160 -9.78 8.44 -27.16
C GLY A 160 -9.92 7.03 -27.71
N SER A 161 -9.59 6.00 -26.96
CA SER A 161 -9.56 4.57 -27.37
C SER A 161 -8.40 4.19 -28.31
N SER A 162 -7.48 5.09 -28.64
CA SER A 162 -6.25 4.79 -29.38
C SER A 162 -5.10 5.66 -28.89
N VAL A 163 -3.87 5.25 -29.25
CA VAL A 163 -2.64 5.99 -28.89
C VAL A 163 -2.57 7.33 -29.61
N ASP A 164 -3.04 7.36 -30.85
CA ASP A 164 -2.95 8.51 -31.74
C ASP A 164 -4.26 9.35 -31.74
N SER A 165 -5.09 9.17 -30.70
CA SER A 165 -6.39 9.85 -30.62
C SER A 165 -6.23 11.33 -30.29
N ASN A 166 -6.86 12.19 -31.10
CA ASN A 166 -6.99 13.63 -30.87
C ASN A 166 -8.28 14.01 -30.13
N LYS A 167 -8.91 13.07 -29.40
CA LYS A 167 -10.13 13.37 -28.64
C LYS A 167 -9.86 14.26 -27.45
N ILE A 168 -10.90 14.99 -27.02
CA ILE A 168 -10.81 15.92 -25.91
C ILE A 168 -10.38 15.19 -24.64
N HIS A 169 -9.31 15.68 -24.00
CA HIS A 169 -8.92 15.31 -22.65
C HIS A 169 -9.69 16.19 -21.67
N TRP A 170 -10.72 15.63 -21.03
CA TRP A 170 -11.62 16.39 -20.14
C TRP A 170 -10.97 16.83 -18.85
N GLN A 171 -9.87 16.15 -18.42
CA GLN A 171 -9.15 16.47 -17.21
C GLN A 171 -7.65 16.27 -17.40
N ARG A 172 -6.87 17.05 -16.64
CA ARG A 172 -5.41 16.90 -16.58
C ARG A 172 -5.03 15.54 -15.99
N TRP A 173 -3.96 14.94 -16.48
CA TRP A 173 -3.50 13.63 -16.01
C TRP A 173 -3.17 13.62 -14.51
N SER A 174 -2.61 14.73 -13.96
CA SER A 174 -2.30 14.84 -12.52
C SER A 174 -3.54 14.60 -11.64
N LYS A 175 -4.71 15.09 -12.05
CA LYS A 175 -5.97 14.83 -11.33
C LYS A 175 -6.46 13.38 -11.48
N LEU A 176 -6.21 12.73 -12.62
CA LEU A 176 -6.54 11.31 -12.80
C LEU A 176 -5.64 10.38 -11.94
N THR A 177 -4.44 10.85 -11.55
CA THR A 177 -3.53 10.10 -10.68
C THR A 177 -3.85 10.23 -9.20
N THR A 178 -4.76 11.13 -8.78
CA THR A 178 -5.24 11.17 -7.40
C THR A 178 -6.05 9.92 -7.06
N PRO A 179 -6.11 9.51 -5.79
CA PRO A 179 -6.91 8.36 -5.35
C PRO A 179 -8.38 8.47 -5.73
N LYS A 180 -9.03 7.33 -5.93
CA LYS A 180 -10.48 7.28 -6.23
C LYS A 180 -11.32 7.95 -5.14
N GLY A 181 -10.94 7.80 -3.87
CA GLY A 181 -11.62 8.45 -2.73
C GLY A 181 -11.47 9.98 -2.68
N GLU A 182 -10.64 10.55 -3.55
CA GLU A 182 -10.37 11.98 -3.67
C GLU A 182 -10.77 12.53 -5.05
N GLY A 183 -11.57 11.79 -5.80
CA GLY A 183 -12.10 12.20 -7.09
C GLY A 183 -11.25 11.84 -8.31
N GLY A 184 -10.09 11.24 -8.14
CA GLY A 184 -9.28 10.73 -9.23
C GLY A 184 -9.71 9.34 -9.70
N MET A 185 -8.89 8.77 -10.58
CA MET A 185 -9.03 7.39 -11.03
C MET A 185 -7.99 6.45 -10.42
N GLY A 186 -7.01 6.98 -9.66
CA GLY A 186 -5.93 6.22 -9.07
C GLY A 186 -4.98 5.62 -10.10
N PHE A 187 -4.76 6.27 -11.24
CA PHE A 187 -3.66 5.96 -12.14
C PHE A 187 -2.33 6.31 -11.50
N ARG A 188 -1.26 5.62 -11.87
CA ARG A 188 0.07 5.92 -11.32
C ARG A 188 0.65 7.19 -11.96
N ASP A 189 1.22 8.04 -11.12
CA ASP A 189 2.16 9.06 -11.53
C ASP A 189 3.54 8.38 -11.71
N LEU A 190 3.96 8.19 -12.96
CA LEU A 190 5.15 7.39 -13.28
C LEU A 190 6.44 7.93 -12.64
N PRO A 191 6.73 9.24 -12.66
CA PRO A 191 7.87 9.81 -11.94
C PRO A 191 7.88 9.50 -10.44
N LEU A 192 6.79 9.75 -9.72
CA LEU A 192 6.69 9.47 -8.29
C LEU A 192 6.78 7.98 -7.98
N PHE A 193 6.19 7.15 -8.84
CA PHE A 193 6.28 5.70 -8.71
C PHE A 193 7.71 5.20 -8.89
N ASN A 194 8.46 5.76 -9.86
CA ASN A 194 9.87 5.45 -10.05
C ASN A 194 10.71 5.82 -8.81
N GLU A 195 10.48 6.99 -8.21
CA GLU A 195 11.17 7.40 -6.98
C GLU A 195 10.89 6.45 -5.81
N ALA A 196 9.63 6.04 -5.63
CA ALA A 196 9.25 5.06 -4.61
C ALA A 196 9.89 3.67 -4.86
N MET A 197 9.99 3.24 -6.12
CA MET A 197 10.68 1.99 -6.48
C MET A 197 12.18 2.04 -6.15
N LEU A 198 12.82 3.15 -6.45
CA LEU A 198 14.25 3.36 -6.14
C LEU A 198 14.49 3.47 -4.63
N GLY A 199 13.57 4.08 -3.88
CA GLY A 199 13.58 4.06 -2.42
C GLY A 199 13.61 2.64 -1.85
N LYS A 200 12.86 1.70 -2.45
CA LYS A 200 12.88 0.28 -2.04
C LYS A 200 14.26 -0.35 -2.20
N GLN A 201 15.03 0.03 -3.21
CA GLN A 201 16.40 -0.47 -3.36
C GLN A 201 17.31 0.07 -2.25
N GLY A 202 17.23 1.38 -1.95
CA GLY A 202 17.94 1.97 -0.82
C GLY A 202 17.58 1.31 0.52
N TRP A 203 16.30 1.03 0.76
CA TRP A 203 15.84 0.30 1.93
C TRP A 203 16.47 -1.09 2.04
N ARG A 204 16.58 -1.82 0.91
CA ARG A 204 17.26 -3.14 0.89
C ARG A 204 18.74 -3.06 1.28
N LEU A 205 19.44 -1.99 0.89
CA LEU A 205 20.85 -1.80 1.28
C LEU A 205 21.01 -1.60 2.78
N ILE A 206 20.01 -0.94 3.43
CA ILE A 206 20.00 -0.70 4.88
C ILE A 206 19.65 -1.99 5.63
N THR A 207 18.59 -2.68 5.19
CA THR A 207 18.01 -3.80 5.95
C THR A 207 18.67 -5.16 5.65
N ARG A 208 19.42 -5.28 4.55
CA ARG A 208 20.12 -6.50 4.13
C ARG A 208 21.56 -6.17 3.73
N PRO A 209 22.40 -5.68 4.67
CA PRO A 209 23.78 -5.25 4.38
C PRO A 209 24.66 -6.41 3.88
N ASP A 210 24.34 -7.64 4.26
CA ASP A 210 25.09 -8.85 3.88
C ASP A 210 24.74 -9.38 2.49
N SER A 211 23.68 -8.86 1.85
CA SER A 211 23.31 -9.25 0.49
C SER A 211 24.42 -8.93 -0.50
N LEU A 212 24.61 -9.77 -1.51
CA LEU A 212 25.65 -9.58 -2.53
C LEU A 212 25.61 -8.18 -3.15
N CYS A 213 24.41 -7.68 -3.46
CA CYS A 213 24.21 -6.34 -3.99
C CYS A 213 24.71 -5.24 -3.04
N ALA A 214 24.36 -5.33 -1.75
CA ALA A 214 24.78 -4.37 -0.73
C ALA A 214 26.30 -4.39 -0.54
N ARG A 215 26.90 -5.57 -0.45
CA ARG A 215 28.36 -5.75 -0.31
C ARG A 215 29.12 -5.16 -1.48
N VAL A 216 28.67 -5.41 -2.71
CA VAL A 216 29.30 -4.86 -3.93
C VAL A 216 29.20 -3.34 -3.98
N LEU A 217 28.03 -2.79 -3.71
CA LEU A 217 27.81 -1.35 -3.72
C LEU A 217 28.56 -0.66 -2.58
N LYS A 218 28.60 -1.24 -1.38
CA LYS A 218 29.37 -0.75 -0.24
C LYS A 218 30.86 -0.68 -0.58
N GLY A 219 31.45 -1.79 -1.02
CA GLY A 219 32.88 -1.83 -1.37
C GLY A 219 33.29 -0.86 -2.48
N LYS A 220 32.37 -0.53 -3.40
CA LYS A 220 32.66 0.39 -4.52
C LYS A 220 32.41 1.87 -4.18
N TYR A 221 31.34 2.20 -3.44
CA TYR A 221 30.86 3.57 -3.33
C TYR A 221 30.98 4.17 -1.93
N TYR A 222 30.85 3.37 -0.85
CA TYR A 222 30.88 3.84 0.54
C TYR A 222 31.52 2.82 1.50
N PRO A 223 32.80 2.45 1.26
CA PRO A 223 33.48 1.42 2.07
C PRO A 223 33.53 1.77 3.56
N ASN A 224 33.72 3.07 3.86
CA ASN A 224 33.78 3.63 5.21
C ASN A 224 32.51 4.44 5.47
N GLY A 225 31.53 3.88 6.15
CA GLY A 225 30.26 4.57 6.47
C GLY A 225 29.02 3.78 6.07
N ASP A 226 27.90 4.47 6.11
CA ASP A 226 26.58 3.91 5.79
C ASP A 226 26.02 4.43 4.44
N PHE A 227 24.92 3.84 4.01
CA PHE A 227 24.23 4.22 2.78
C PHE A 227 23.59 5.62 2.88
N LEU A 228 23.12 6.02 4.08
CA LEU A 228 22.39 7.29 4.27
C LEU A 228 23.34 8.50 4.14
N SER A 229 24.60 8.33 4.55
CA SER A 229 25.66 9.36 4.44
C SER A 229 26.44 9.32 3.12
N ALA A 230 26.29 8.25 2.32
CA ALA A 230 27.05 8.03 1.11
C ALA A 230 26.94 9.19 0.09
N THR A 231 28.07 9.61 -0.50
CA THR A 231 28.12 10.72 -1.45
C THR A 231 28.21 10.26 -2.91
N ARG A 232 27.76 11.10 -3.83
CA ARG A 232 27.91 10.86 -5.27
C ARG A 232 29.33 11.14 -5.73
N LYS A 233 29.99 10.13 -6.29
CA LYS A 233 31.32 10.29 -6.95
C LYS A 233 31.17 10.60 -8.44
N LYS A 234 32.16 11.29 -9.05
CA LYS A 234 32.15 11.68 -10.49
C LYS A 234 31.91 10.48 -11.43
N LYS A 235 32.48 9.31 -11.15
CA LYS A 235 32.41 8.08 -11.95
C LYS A 235 31.36 7.10 -11.44
N SER A 236 30.25 7.57 -10.83
CA SER A 236 29.16 6.71 -10.35
C SER A 236 28.34 6.15 -11.52
N SER A 237 27.96 4.86 -11.43
CA SER A 237 27.03 4.24 -12.40
C SER A 237 25.64 4.88 -12.32
N GLU A 238 24.88 4.79 -13.40
CA GLU A 238 23.50 5.33 -13.42
C GLU A 238 22.59 4.62 -12.40
N THR A 239 22.75 3.31 -12.19
CA THR A 239 22.05 2.57 -11.14
C THR A 239 22.34 3.12 -9.75
N TRP A 240 23.63 3.41 -9.43
CA TRP A 240 23.98 4.02 -8.14
C TRP A 240 23.37 5.42 -7.98
N ARG A 241 23.42 6.23 -9.05
CA ARG A 241 22.80 7.56 -9.06
C ARG A 241 21.28 7.46 -8.82
N ALA A 242 20.63 6.48 -9.43
CA ALA A 242 19.20 6.23 -9.25
C ALA A 242 18.89 5.83 -7.80
N ILE A 243 19.66 4.93 -7.20
CA ILE A 243 19.47 4.52 -5.80
C ILE A 243 19.68 5.71 -4.84
N LEU A 244 20.72 6.55 -5.07
CA LEU A 244 20.91 7.78 -4.30
C LEU A 244 19.76 8.79 -4.48
N HIS A 245 19.11 8.79 -5.65
CA HIS A 245 17.90 9.59 -5.82
C HIS A 245 16.73 9.04 -4.97
N GLY A 246 16.54 7.72 -4.94
CA GLY A 246 15.56 7.06 -4.09
C GLY A 246 15.80 7.25 -2.58
N ARG A 247 17.08 7.49 -2.15
CA ARG A 247 17.41 7.82 -0.76
C ARG A 247 16.65 9.03 -0.24
N LYS A 248 16.40 10.04 -1.10
CA LYS A 248 15.64 11.23 -0.73
C LYS A 248 14.21 10.89 -0.24
N VAL A 249 13.63 9.82 -0.78
CA VAL A 249 12.32 9.32 -0.32
C VAL A 249 12.45 8.69 1.07
N LEU A 250 13.51 7.91 1.28
CA LEU A 250 13.77 7.28 2.58
C LEU A 250 13.96 8.32 3.68
N GLN A 251 14.71 9.38 3.44
CA GLN A 251 14.96 10.46 4.39
C GLN A 251 13.68 11.15 4.88
N LYS A 252 12.58 11.06 4.13
CA LYS A 252 11.28 11.63 4.49
C LYS A 252 10.47 10.77 5.46
N GLY A 253 10.83 9.50 5.65
CA GLY A 253 10.00 8.59 6.45
C GLY A 253 10.80 7.55 7.25
N ILE A 254 12.13 7.59 7.23
CA ILE A 254 12.94 6.79 8.15
C ILE A 254 12.82 7.37 9.55
N ILE A 255 12.60 6.49 10.52
CA ILE A 255 12.54 6.79 11.95
C ILE A 255 13.37 5.74 12.71
N LYS A 256 14.03 6.14 13.79
CA LYS A 256 14.69 5.23 14.72
C LYS A 256 13.69 4.77 15.78
N ARG A 257 13.61 3.48 16.04
CA ARG A 257 12.88 2.91 17.18
C ARG A 257 13.81 2.89 18.37
N VAL A 258 13.29 3.39 19.49
CA VAL A 258 14.06 3.55 20.74
C VAL A 258 14.26 2.18 21.39
N GLY A 259 15.50 1.73 21.42
CA GLY A 259 16.02 0.64 22.21
C GLY A 259 16.78 1.16 23.43
N PRO A 260 18.13 1.02 23.46
CA PRO A 260 18.98 1.67 24.46
C PRO A 260 18.88 3.20 24.43
N GLY A 261 18.77 3.80 23.26
CA GLY A 261 18.68 5.24 23.06
C GLY A 261 20.03 5.96 22.92
N ASP A 262 21.14 5.26 23.12
CA ASP A 262 22.50 5.78 23.09
C ASP A 262 22.97 6.22 21.70
N THR A 263 22.38 5.64 20.65
CA THR A 263 22.68 5.99 19.24
C THR A 263 21.71 7.01 18.65
N ILE A 264 20.70 7.45 19.37
CA ILE A 264 19.70 8.41 18.90
C ILE A 264 20.03 9.81 19.39
N ASN A 265 20.44 10.69 18.46
CA ASN A 265 20.57 12.11 18.80
C ASN A 265 19.16 12.75 18.83
N ILE A 266 18.78 13.31 19.98
CA ILE A 266 17.46 13.88 20.25
C ILE A 266 17.04 14.90 19.20
N TRP A 267 17.96 15.79 18.80
CA TRP A 267 17.66 16.97 18.00
C TRP A 267 17.80 16.73 16.50
N ASN A 268 18.65 15.79 16.10
CA ASN A 268 18.99 15.56 14.69
C ASN A 268 18.29 14.36 14.07
N ASP A 269 18.07 13.31 14.85
CA ASP A 269 17.46 12.09 14.34
C ASP A 269 15.92 12.16 14.34
N ASN A 270 15.31 11.38 13.46
CA ASN A 270 13.88 11.15 13.48
C ASN A 270 13.58 9.98 14.42
N TRP A 271 12.89 10.24 15.54
CA TRP A 271 12.59 9.21 16.55
C TRP A 271 11.24 9.35 17.23
N ILE A 272 10.56 10.49 17.08
CA ILE A 272 9.25 10.74 17.70
C ILE A 272 8.14 10.40 16.69
N PRO A 273 7.39 9.29 16.86
CA PRO A 273 6.22 8.98 16.03
C PRO A 273 5.09 9.99 16.36
N GLY A 274 4.16 10.17 15.41
CA GLY A 274 2.99 11.04 15.64
C GLY A 274 3.22 12.52 15.29
N ILE A 275 4.44 13.02 15.36
CA ILE A 275 4.81 14.38 14.94
C ILE A 275 5.23 14.38 13.48
N ARG A 276 4.78 15.36 12.69
CA ARG A 276 5.11 15.46 11.26
C ARG A 276 6.62 15.58 11.00
N SER A 277 7.36 16.26 11.88
CA SER A 277 8.82 16.40 11.80
C SER A 277 9.55 15.13 12.20
N MET A 278 8.92 14.21 12.91
CA MET A 278 9.48 13.00 13.56
C MET A 278 10.63 13.30 14.54
N LYS A 279 10.85 14.57 14.88
CA LYS A 279 11.85 15.08 15.84
C LYS A 279 11.30 16.29 16.55
N PRO A 280 11.88 16.72 17.70
CA PRO A 280 11.41 17.87 18.44
C PRO A 280 11.25 19.10 17.57
N LEU A 281 10.16 19.86 17.80
CA LEU A 281 9.85 21.07 17.02
C LEU A 281 10.74 22.24 17.42
N VAL A 282 11.08 22.32 18.70
CA VAL A 282 11.85 23.42 19.28
C VAL A 282 13.03 22.87 20.06
N HIS A 283 14.22 23.38 19.78
CA HIS A 283 15.40 23.16 20.60
C HIS A 283 15.46 24.26 21.68
N LEU A 284 15.28 23.87 22.94
CA LEU A 284 15.40 24.79 24.04
C LEU A 284 16.90 25.05 24.30
N GLU A 285 17.29 26.31 24.28
CA GLU A 285 18.72 26.75 24.36
C GLU A 285 19.46 26.23 25.62
N ASN A 286 18.71 25.92 26.68
CA ASN A 286 19.27 25.42 27.93
C ASN A 286 19.23 23.89 28.09
N SER A 287 18.85 23.17 27.06
CA SER A 287 18.80 21.69 27.12
C SER A 287 20.21 21.09 27.04
N LEU A 288 20.63 20.41 28.10
CA LEU A 288 21.92 19.73 28.19
C LEU A 288 21.90 18.34 27.59
N VAL A 289 20.70 17.76 27.35
CA VAL A 289 20.55 16.39 26.83
C VAL A 289 20.80 16.32 25.33
N GLN A 290 21.56 15.32 24.90
CA GLN A 290 21.96 15.08 23.53
C GLN A 290 21.41 13.76 22.98
N HIS A 291 21.38 12.72 23.80
CA HIS A 291 20.95 11.37 23.42
C HIS A 291 19.71 10.94 24.20
N VAL A 292 18.95 10.02 23.60
CA VAL A 292 17.66 9.60 24.16
C VAL A 292 17.80 8.83 25.46
N ASP A 293 18.89 8.10 25.66
CA ASP A 293 19.21 7.37 26.90
C ASP A 293 19.31 8.32 28.12
N GLU A 294 19.72 9.56 27.90
CA GLU A 294 19.81 10.59 28.95
C GLU A 294 18.41 11.02 29.49
N LEU A 295 17.34 10.67 28.76
CA LEU A 295 15.95 10.95 29.18
C LEU A 295 15.34 9.82 30.02
N PHE A 296 16.09 8.77 30.32
CA PHE A 296 15.63 7.67 31.16
C PHE A 296 16.04 7.88 32.61
N LEU A 297 15.24 7.34 33.53
CA LEU A 297 15.64 7.21 34.93
C LEU A 297 16.91 6.36 35.00
N PRO A 298 17.92 6.77 35.80
CA PRO A 298 19.22 6.11 35.89
C PRO A 298 19.11 4.59 36.11
N GLY A 299 19.80 3.83 35.27
CA GLY A 299 19.80 2.36 35.35
C GLY A 299 18.51 1.68 34.87
N THR A 300 17.58 2.42 34.31
CA THR A 300 16.32 1.89 33.78
C THR A 300 16.12 2.31 32.32
N ARG A 301 15.10 1.76 31.66
CA ARG A 301 14.60 2.26 30.36
C ARG A 301 13.18 2.84 30.51
N THR A 302 12.93 3.45 31.64
CA THR A 302 11.68 4.18 31.94
C THR A 302 11.95 5.66 31.78
N TRP A 303 11.04 6.39 31.13
CA TRP A 303 11.17 7.83 30.98
C TRP A 303 11.21 8.53 32.32
N ASP A 304 12.15 9.46 32.48
CA ASP A 304 12.08 10.49 33.51
C ASP A 304 11.07 11.55 33.04
N GLU A 305 9.84 11.46 33.54
CA GLU A 305 8.73 12.30 33.08
C GLU A 305 9.00 13.79 33.37
N ASP A 306 9.60 14.10 34.49
CA ASP A 306 9.91 15.48 34.90
C ASP A 306 10.98 16.07 33.97
N LEU A 307 12.03 15.34 33.69
CA LEU A 307 13.09 15.74 32.78
C LEU A 307 12.56 15.92 31.34
N VAL A 308 11.71 15.00 30.86
CA VAL A 308 11.08 15.11 29.55
C VAL A 308 10.20 16.34 29.44
N ARG A 309 9.37 16.63 30.48
CA ARG A 309 8.51 17.82 30.50
C ARG A 309 9.28 19.13 30.61
N GLN A 310 10.44 19.12 31.23
CA GLN A 310 11.32 20.29 31.32
C GLN A 310 12.12 20.53 30.02
N SER A 311 12.49 19.48 29.32
CA SER A 311 13.35 19.52 28.10
C SER A 311 12.61 19.81 26.83
N PHE A 312 11.30 19.59 26.77
CA PHE A 312 10.50 19.69 25.54
C PHE A 312 9.23 20.52 25.75
N ILE A 313 8.71 21.08 24.65
CA ILE A 313 7.39 21.70 24.67
C ILE A 313 6.30 20.64 24.94
N PRO A 314 5.16 21.03 25.58
CA PRO A 314 4.14 20.07 26.00
C PRO A 314 3.64 19.10 24.92
N SER A 315 3.56 19.56 23.67
CA SER A 315 3.16 18.71 22.55
C SER A 315 4.17 17.58 22.29
N ASP A 316 5.45 17.90 22.27
CA ASP A 316 6.53 16.95 22.00
C ASP A 316 6.72 16.01 23.19
N ALA A 317 6.71 16.55 24.42
CA ALA A 317 6.79 15.76 25.64
C ALA A 317 5.68 14.69 25.72
N ASN A 318 4.44 15.07 25.39
CA ASN A 318 3.32 14.13 25.38
C ASN A 318 3.50 13.02 24.34
N GLU A 319 4.06 13.30 23.17
CA GLU A 319 4.33 12.26 22.16
C GLU A 319 5.53 11.37 22.56
N ILE A 320 6.56 11.93 23.18
CA ILE A 320 7.71 11.18 23.71
C ILE A 320 7.26 10.18 24.79
N LEU A 321 6.44 10.62 25.74
CA LEU A 321 5.95 9.77 26.84
C LEU A 321 5.04 8.62 26.36
N LYS A 322 4.47 8.71 25.16
CA LYS A 322 3.74 7.60 24.53
C LYS A 322 4.65 6.50 23.97
N ILE A 323 5.93 6.80 23.74
CA ILE A 323 6.88 5.81 23.21
C ILE A 323 7.17 4.81 24.32
N ARG A 324 7.08 3.51 23.97
CA ARG A 324 7.52 2.42 24.83
C ARG A 324 8.91 2.00 24.41
N PRO A 325 9.97 2.37 25.15
CA PRO A 325 11.33 1.93 24.87
C PRO A 325 11.42 0.40 24.93
N GLY A 326 12.25 -0.16 24.09
CA GLY A 326 12.45 -1.61 24.07
C GLY A 326 13.31 -2.06 25.26
N LEU A 327 12.71 -2.57 26.33
CA LEU A 327 13.44 -3.05 27.53
C LEU A 327 14.47 -4.12 27.21
N ARG A 328 14.24 -4.90 26.14
CA ARG A 328 15.04 -6.04 25.71
C ARG A 328 15.69 -5.85 24.33
N MET A 329 15.65 -4.62 23.79
CA MET A 329 16.35 -4.32 22.55
C MET A 329 17.82 -4.02 22.84
N ASP A 330 18.72 -4.69 22.11
CA ASP A 330 20.16 -4.47 22.27
C ASP A 330 20.65 -3.24 21.48
N GLU A 331 19.90 -2.79 20.49
CA GLU A 331 20.25 -1.65 19.63
C GLU A 331 19.03 -0.85 19.17
N ASP A 332 19.24 0.42 18.86
CA ASP A 332 18.24 1.27 18.22
C ASP A 332 18.07 0.87 16.75
N THR A 333 16.84 0.69 16.29
CA THR A 333 16.60 0.14 14.96
C THR A 333 15.94 1.13 13.99
N LEU A 334 16.38 1.11 12.73
CA LEU A 334 15.76 1.91 11.68
C LEU A 334 14.45 1.27 11.20
N ALA A 335 13.39 2.08 11.14
CA ALA A 335 12.07 1.70 10.69
C ALA A 335 11.51 2.68 9.65
N TRP A 336 10.46 2.29 8.95
CA TRP A 336 9.69 3.14 8.05
C TRP A 336 8.40 3.61 8.74
N SER A 337 8.29 4.89 9.02
CA SER A 337 7.19 5.46 9.83
C SER A 337 5.80 5.34 9.20
N HIS A 338 5.71 5.24 7.88
CA HIS A 338 4.43 5.20 7.15
C HIS A 338 3.82 3.79 7.00
N GLU A 339 4.35 2.80 7.73
CA GLU A 339 3.81 1.44 7.78
C GLU A 339 3.84 0.90 9.21
N LYS A 340 2.75 0.24 9.63
CA LYS A 340 2.63 -0.32 10.98
C LYS A 340 3.71 -1.36 11.30
N PHE A 341 4.11 -2.13 10.30
CA PHE A 341 5.20 -3.12 10.41
C PHE A 341 6.60 -2.48 10.39
N GLY A 342 6.71 -1.16 10.23
CA GLY A 342 8.00 -0.49 10.14
C GLY A 342 8.83 -0.82 8.90
N MET A 343 8.26 -1.55 7.95
CA MET A 343 8.93 -1.99 6.72
C MET A 343 8.56 -1.10 5.54
N TYR A 344 9.55 -0.68 4.76
CA TYR A 344 9.30 0.14 3.57
C TYR A 344 8.49 -0.62 2.52
N THR A 345 7.38 -0.05 2.09
CA THR A 345 6.62 -0.48 0.92
C THR A 345 6.62 0.59 -0.17
N VAL A 346 6.67 0.18 -1.43
CA VAL A 346 6.53 1.13 -2.56
C VAL A 346 5.19 1.84 -2.50
N ARG A 347 4.16 1.18 -1.98
CA ARG A 347 2.80 1.73 -1.83
C ARG A 347 2.76 2.90 -0.85
N SER A 348 3.33 2.75 0.34
CA SER A 348 3.32 3.81 1.36
C SER A 348 4.19 4.99 0.95
N ALA A 349 5.36 4.72 0.37
CA ALA A 349 6.25 5.75 -0.16
C ALA A 349 5.62 6.54 -1.33
N TYR A 350 4.96 5.85 -2.26
CA TYR A 350 4.23 6.50 -3.34
C TYR A 350 3.10 7.38 -2.81
N ARG A 351 2.35 6.90 -1.80
CA ARG A 351 1.30 7.68 -1.14
C ARG A 351 1.86 8.95 -0.49
N LEU A 352 2.94 8.83 0.27
CA LEU A 352 3.64 9.99 0.86
C LEU A 352 4.02 11.04 -0.19
N LEU A 353 4.69 10.62 -1.27
CA LEU A 353 5.09 11.53 -2.35
C LEU A 353 3.90 12.17 -3.05
N LYS A 354 2.79 11.43 -3.19
CA LYS A 354 1.57 11.95 -3.82
C LYS A 354 0.85 12.95 -2.94
N GLU A 355 0.77 12.70 -1.65
CA GLU A 355 0.21 13.64 -0.66
C GLU A 355 1.01 14.96 -0.62
N GLU A 356 2.34 14.88 -0.62
CA GLU A 356 3.20 16.07 -0.71
C GLU A 356 2.96 16.86 -2.02
N GLN A 357 2.85 16.16 -3.16
CA GLN A 357 2.57 16.80 -4.43
C GLN A 357 1.22 17.54 -4.40
N ILE A 358 0.17 16.92 -3.87
CA ILE A 358 -1.16 17.53 -3.75
C ILE A 358 -1.11 18.76 -2.85
N GLN A 359 -0.42 18.69 -1.71
CA GLN A 359 -0.27 19.82 -0.79
C GLN A 359 0.48 21.00 -1.44
N LEU A 360 1.55 20.70 -2.20
CA LEU A 360 2.30 21.71 -2.94
C LEU A 360 1.47 22.34 -4.08
N GLU A 361 0.60 21.58 -4.74
CA GLU A 361 -0.31 22.11 -5.76
C GLU A 361 -1.40 22.98 -5.12
N ALA A 362 -1.99 22.56 -4.00
CA ALA A 362 -3.01 23.31 -3.25
C ALA A 362 -2.46 24.65 -2.72
N SER A 363 -1.25 24.64 -2.14
CA SER A 363 -0.62 25.87 -1.63
C SER A 363 -0.32 26.90 -2.72
N LYS A 364 -0.05 26.47 -3.96
CA LYS A 364 0.15 27.37 -5.10
C LYS A 364 -1.12 28.00 -5.62
N LEU A 365 -2.28 27.38 -5.39
CA LEU A 365 -3.57 27.83 -5.91
C LEU A 365 -4.36 28.67 -4.89
N ASN A 366 -3.85 28.84 -3.67
CA ASN A 366 -4.58 29.44 -2.53
C ASN A 366 -5.98 28.83 -2.31
N GLU A 367 -6.22 27.60 -2.80
CA GLU A 367 -7.47 26.90 -2.57
C GLU A 367 -7.47 26.35 -1.15
N PRO A 368 -8.49 26.65 -0.34
CA PRO A 368 -8.63 26.00 0.97
C PRO A 368 -8.75 24.49 0.74
N ASN A 369 -8.04 23.71 1.54
CA ASN A 369 -8.12 22.24 1.53
C ASN A 369 -9.59 21.85 1.80
N SER A 370 -10.40 21.73 0.75
CA SER A 370 -11.80 21.32 0.86
C SER A 370 -11.85 19.80 1.07
N SER A 371 -11.73 19.38 2.34
CA SER A 371 -12.07 18.03 2.78
C SER A 371 -13.55 17.69 2.54
N ASP A 372 -14.35 18.68 2.24
CA ASP A 372 -15.82 18.65 2.21
C ASP A 372 -16.43 17.80 1.07
N GLY A 373 -15.66 17.40 0.07
CA GLY A 373 -16.15 16.59 -1.05
C GLY A 373 -15.74 15.10 -1.04
N SER A 374 -14.90 14.68 -0.10
CA SER A 374 -14.36 13.30 -0.12
C SER A 374 -15.43 12.22 0.11
N TRP A 375 -16.51 12.53 0.82
CA TRP A 375 -17.63 11.62 1.08
C TRP A 375 -18.36 11.21 -0.21
N ILE A 376 -18.49 12.13 -1.20
CA ILE A 376 -19.13 11.87 -2.50
C ILE A 376 -18.42 10.70 -3.19
N TRP A 377 -17.08 10.78 -3.26
CA TRP A 377 -16.26 9.78 -3.91
C TRP A 377 -16.28 8.45 -3.20
N LYS A 378 -16.21 8.46 -1.86
CA LYS A 378 -16.32 7.23 -1.04
C LYS A 378 -17.66 6.54 -1.26
N ARG A 379 -18.76 7.29 -1.34
CA ARG A 379 -20.09 6.74 -1.62
C ARG A 379 -20.22 6.21 -3.04
N LEU A 380 -19.80 6.99 -4.04
CA LEU A 380 -19.84 6.59 -5.45
C LEU A 380 -19.20 5.22 -5.67
N TRP A 381 -18.00 5.00 -5.13
CA TRP A 381 -17.28 3.75 -5.35
C TRP A 381 -17.83 2.57 -4.54
N LYS A 382 -18.70 2.82 -3.56
CA LYS A 382 -19.42 1.79 -2.78
C LYS A 382 -20.75 1.36 -3.38
N LEU A 383 -21.27 2.08 -4.40
CA LEU A 383 -22.55 1.73 -5.03
C LEU A 383 -22.49 0.31 -5.61
N LYS A 384 -23.57 -0.44 -5.42
CA LYS A 384 -23.76 -1.81 -5.95
C LYS A 384 -24.30 -1.77 -7.38
N ILE A 385 -23.53 -1.20 -8.31
CA ILE A 385 -23.84 -1.07 -9.72
C ILE A 385 -22.62 -1.52 -10.57
N PRO A 386 -22.82 -1.91 -11.83
CA PRO A 386 -21.74 -2.32 -12.72
C PRO A 386 -20.61 -1.30 -12.82
N PRO A 387 -19.32 -1.74 -12.87
CA PRO A 387 -18.16 -0.84 -12.93
C PRO A 387 -18.21 0.20 -14.06
N LYS A 388 -18.77 -0.17 -15.22
CA LYS A 388 -18.96 0.76 -16.35
C LYS A 388 -19.85 1.95 -15.98
N ILE A 389 -20.88 1.72 -15.15
CA ILE A 389 -21.83 2.76 -14.70
C ILE A 389 -21.22 3.59 -13.57
N ARG A 390 -20.44 3.00 -12.65
CA ARG A 390 -19.69 3.78 -11.64
C ARG A 390 -18.73 4.79 -12.27
N ILE A 391 -17.98 4.39 -13.31
CA ILE A 391 -17.10 5.32 -14.03
C ILE A 391 -17.88 6.33 -14.85
N PHE A 392 -19.03 5.94 -15.43
CA PHE A 392 -19.93 6.89 -16.06
C PHE A 392 -20.39 7.93 -15.06
N TRP A 393 -20.82 7.52 -13.84
CA TRP A 393 -21.23 8.46 -12.81
C TRP A 393 -20.09 9.35 -12.32
N TRP A 394 -18.88 8.83 -12.19
CA TRP A 394 -17.69 9.64 -11.95
C TRP A 394 -17.52 10.75 -13.00
N ARG A 395 -17.75 10.46 -14.28
CA ARG A 395 -17.74 11.45 -15.34
C ARG A 395 -18.88 12.47 -15.23
N VAL A 396 -20.06 12.05 -14.76
CA VAL A 396 -21.21 12.92 -14.48
C VAL A 396 -20.86 13.92 -13.37
N VAL A 397 -20.32 13.45 -12.25
CA VAL A 397 -19.93 14.31 -11.12
C VAL A 397 -18.91 15.36 -11.52
N HIS A 398 -18.02 15.03 -12.44
CA HIS A 398 -16.99 15.94 -12.97
C HIS A 398 -17.47 16.79 -14.16
N ASN A 399 -18.70 16.63 -14.62
CA ASN A 399 -19.22 17.26 -15.84
C ASN A 399 -18.39 16.97 -17.11
N PHE A 400 -17.92 15.71 -17.27
CA PHE A 400 -17.08 15.26 -18.40
C PHE A 400 -17.88 14.59 -19.53
N LEU A 401 -19.18 14.75 -19.56
CA LEU A 401 -20.00 14.21 -20.64
C LEU A 401 -20.12 15.23 -21.80
N PRO A 402 -19.95 14.79 -23.05
CA PRO A 402 -20.05 15.65 -24.22
C PRO A 402 -21.51 15.95 -24.58
N THR A 403 -22.20 16.70 -23.71
CA THR A 403 -23.49 17.32 -24.05
C THR A 403 -23.29 18.41 -25.07
N LYS A 404 -24.32 18.80 -25.85
CA LYS A 404 -24.18 19.90 -26.80
C LYS A 404 -23.83 21.21 -26.09
N MET A 405 -24.39 21.47 -24.91
CA MET A 405 -24.03 22.62 -24.09
C MET A 405 -22.51 22.66 -23.77
N GLU A 406 -21.93 21.53 -23.32
CA GLU A 406 -20.50 21.48 -23.00
C GLU A 406 -19.59 21.52 -24.23
N LEU A 407 -20.05 20.95 -25.36
CA LEU A 407 -19.33 21.03 -26.62
C LEU A 407 -19.40 22.42 -27.22
N HIS A 408 -20.57 23.11 -27.14
CA HIS A 408 -20.72 24.50 -27.55
C HIS A 408 -19.84 25.43 -26.70
N ARG A 409 -19.82 25.26 -25.38
CA ARG A 409 -18.93 26.01 -24.48
C ARG A 409 -17.44 25.87 -24.84
N ARG A 410 -17.08 24.75 -25.47
CA ARG A 410 -15.71 24.45 -25.94
C ARG A 410 -15.49 24.76 -27.44
N HIS A 411 -16.44 25.45 -28.09
CA HIS A 411 -16.38 25.79 -29.52
C HIS A 411 -16.24 24.59 -30.47
N VAL A 412 -16.76 23.39 -30.07
CA VAL A 412 -16.77 22.18 -30.89
C VAL A 412 -18.07 22.00 -31.65
N GLU A 413 -19.18 22.41 -31.05
CA GLU A 413 -20.52 22.43 -31.68
C GLU A 413 -21.00 23.90 -31.83
N PRO A 414 -21.66 24.25 -32.96
CA PRO A 414 -22.13 25.62 -33.20
C PRO A 414 -23.31 26.00 -32.30
N GLU A 415 -24.12 25.01 -31.89
CA GLU A 415 -25.37 25.24 -31.15
C GLU A 415 -25.48 24.28 -29.94
N ALA A 416 -26.23 24.73 -28.93
CA ALA A 416 -26.51 23.93 -27.72
C ALA A 416 -27.88 23.22 -27.74
N THR A 417 -28.67 23.35 -28.85
CA THR A 417 -30.03 22.82 -28.98
C THR A 417 -30.13 21.30 -28.83
N CYS A 418 -31.15 20.81 -28.10
CA CYS A 418 -31.38 19.38 -27.92
C CYS A 418 -31.75 18.71 -29.24
N TYR A 419 -30.97 17.74 -29.65
CA TYR A 419 -31.17 16.95 -30.86
C TYR A 419 -32.52 16.22 -30.92
N THR A 420 -33.09 15.87 -29.76
CA THR A 420 -34.28 15.00 -29.66
C THR A 420 -35.58 15.80 -29.62
N CYS A 421 -35.64 16.92 -28.93
CA CYS A 421 -36.89 17.69 -28.72
C CYS A 421 -36.80 19.16 -29.15
N GLY A 422 -35.67 19.62 -29.65
CA GLY A 422 -35.46 20.99 -30.10
C GLY A 422 -35.34 22.04 -28.98
N ALA A 423 -35.31 21.65 -27.71
CA ALA A 423 -35.12 22.60 -26.61
C ALA A 423 -33.77 23.34 -26.76
N ALA A 424 -33.75 24.63 -26.38
CA ALA A 424 -32.65 25.58 -26.65
C ALA A 424 -31.32 25.12 -26.04
N ILE A 425 -31.34 24.38 -24.90
CA ILE A 425 -30.11 23.94 -24.18
C ILE A 425 -30.18 22.45 -23.91
N GLU A 426 -29.26 21.69 -24.51
CA GLU A 426 -29.02 20.28 -24.20
C GLU A 426 -27.97 20.17 -23.09
N CYS A 427 -28.34 20.41 -21.84
CA CYS A 427 -27.52 20.05 -20.66
C CYS A 427 -27.82 18.60 -20.20
N LEU A 428 -27.00 18.06 -19.28
CA LEU A 428 -27.22 16.73 -18.80
C LEU A 428 -28.55 16.57 -18.04
N PHE A 429 -28.93 17.55 -17.23
CA PHE A 429 -30.19 17.55 -16.49
C PHE A 429 -31.39 17.47 -17.43
N HIS A 430 -31.37 18.25 -18.51
CA HIS A 430 -32.40 18.19 -19.57
C HIS A 430 -32.46 16.77 -20.18
N ILE A 431 -31.32 16.20 -20.60
CA ILE A 431 -31.29 14.88 -21.25
C ILE A 431 -31.91 13.80 -20.36
N VAL A 432 -31.71 13.87 -19.04
CA VAL A 432 -32.07 12.78 -18.13
C VAL A 432 -33.37 12.98 -17.37
N PHE A 433 -33.92 14.20 -17.29
CA PHE A 433 -35.14 14.48 -16.54
C PHE A 433 -36.19 15.32 -17.31
N GLU A 434 -35.80 16.32 -18.07
CA GLU A 434 -36.72 17.27 -18.66
C GLU A 434 -37.17 16.88 -20.08
N CYS A 435 -36.29 16.23 -20.83
CA CYS A 435 -36.59 15.81 -22.20
C CYS A 435 -37.85 14.90 -22.25
N PRO A 436 -38.77 15.06 -23.20
CA PRO A 436 -39.94 14.19 -23.30
C PRO A 436 -39.61 12.69 -23.31
N VAL A 437 -38.52 12.31 -23.99
CA VAL A 437 -38.07 10.92 -24.00
C VAL A 437 -37.63 10.45 -22.61
N ALA A 438 -37.02 11.32 -21.80
CA ALA A 438 -36.65 11.00 -20.43
C ALA A 438 -37.90 10.82 -19.55
N ARG A 439 -38.91 11.70 -19.70
CA ARG A 439 -40.16 11.58 -18.94
C ARG A 439 -40.87 10.25 -19.25
N MET A 440 -41.01 9.91 -20.53
CA MET A 440 -41.58 8.62 -20.96
C MET A 440 -40.79 7.42 -20.36
N PHE A 441 -39.48 7.49 -20.32
CA PHE A 441 -38.67 6.44 -19.73
C PHE A 441 -38.88 6.31 -18.22
N TRP A 442 -38.91 7.40 -17.49
CA TRP A 442 -39.15 7.38 -16.04
C TRP A 442 -40.57 6.93 -15.67
N ASP A 443 -41.56 7.20 -16.52
CA ASP A 443 -42.92 6.68 -16.35
C ASP A 443 -42.93 5.14 -16.49
N GLU A 444 -42.18 4.58 -17.44
CA GLU A 444 -42.05 3.12 -17.57
C GLU A 444 -41.27 2.50 -16.38
N VAL A 445 -40.20 3.17 -15.91
CA VAL A 445 -39.47 2.72 -14.71
C VAL A 445 -40.37 2.72 -13.49
N LYS A 446 -41.18 3.79 -13.30
CA LYS A 446 -42.14 3.87 -12.21
C LYS A 446 -43.21 2.79 -12.29
N LYS A 447 -43.74 2.43 -13.47
CA LYS A 447 -44.70 1.34 -13.66
C LYS A 447 -44.09 -0.01 -13.25
N LEU A 448 -42.82 -0.25 -13.61
CA LEU A 448 -42.14 -1.53 -13.35
C LEU A 448 -41.69 -1.69 -11.90
N THR A 449 -41.17 -0.63 -11.27
CA THR A 449 -40.45 -0.72 -9.99
C THR A 449 -41.13 0.01 -8.85
N GLY A 450 -42.16 0.83 -9.13
CA GLY A 450 -42.80 1.71 -8.14
C GLY A 450 -41.96 2.93 -7.74
N ILE A 451 -40.70 3.01 -8.16
CA ILE A 451 -39.80 4.06 -7.74
C ILE A 451 -40.14 5.37 -8.46
N LYS A 452 -40.27 6.44 -7.68
CA LYS A 452 -40.50 7.81 -8.18
C LYS A 452 -39.19 8.60 -8.13
N ILE A 453 -38.93 9.38 -9.16
CA ILE A 453 -37.79 10.33 -9.14
C ILE A 453 -38.09 11.38 -8.06
N PRO A 454 -37.16 11.62 -7.12
CA PRO A 454 -37.32 12.67 -6.13
C PRO A 454 -37.26 14.05 -6.78
N LYS A 455 -37.75 15.08 -6.08
CA LYS A 455 -37.56 16.47 -6.54
C LYS A 455 -36.10 16.83 -6.42
N LEU A 456 -35.42 16.98 -7.57
CA LEU A 456 -34.00 17.27 -7.65
C LEU A 456 -33.78 18.68 -8.19
N HIS A 457 -32.83 19.41 -7.61
CA HIS A 457 -32.44 20.73 -8.10
C HIS A 457 -31.33 20.58 -9.15
N GLN A 458 -31.44 21.36 -10.26
CA GLN A 458 -30.52 21.26 -11.41
C GLN A 458 -29.04 21.39 -11.05
N ALA A 459 -28.68 22.20 -10.05
CA ALA A 459 -27.28 22.40 -9.65
C ALA A 459 -26.74 21.32 -8.70
N THR A 460 -27.59 20.61 -7.93
CA THR A 460 -27.19 19.72 -6.84
C THR A 460 -27.54 18.25 -7.06
N TRP A 461 -28.44 17.93 -7.98
CA TRP A 461 -29.00 16.59 -8.19
C TRP A 461 -27.98 15.44 -8.21
N VAL A 462 -26.81 15.68 -8.76
CA VAL A 462 -25.75 14.67 -8.86
C VAL A 462 -25.23 14.28 -7.48
N LYS A 463 -25.14 15.25 -6.57
CA LYS A 463 -24.72 15.05 -5.18
C LYS A 463 -25.91 14.54 -4.35
N ASP A 464 -27.10 15.07 -4.57
CA ASP A 464 -28.33 14.74 -3.83
C ASP A 464 -28.66 13.24 -3.93
N LEU A 465 -28.44 12.64 -5.10
CA LEU A 465 -28.58 11.17 -5.28
C LEU A 465 -27.56 10.35 -4.49
N LEU A 466 -26.47 10.93 -4.03
CA LEU A 466 -25.43 10.27 -3.24
C LEU A 466 -25.56 10.55 -1.74
N THR A 467 -26.31 11.57 -1.28
CA THR A 467 -26.45 11.88 0.16
C THR A 467 -27.29 10.85 0.90
N GLY A 468 -28.26 10.27 0.24
CA GLY A 468 -29.25 9.35 0.86
C GLY A 468 -30.42 10.07 1.53
N ASP A 469 -30.46 11.41 1.50
CA ASP A 469 -31.50 12.23 2.14
C ASP A 469 -32.77 12.29 1.28
N HIS A 470 -32.60 12.17 -0.04
CA HIS A 470 -33.70 12.30 -1.00
C HIS A 470 -34.31 10.97 -1.45
N CYS A 471 -33.57 9.88 -1.34
CA CYS A 471 -34.02 8.52 -1.69
C CYS A 471 -33.15 7.43 -1.06
N SER A 472 -33.67 6.22 -0.99
CA SER A 472 -32.89 5.06 -0.52
C SER A 472 -31.68 4.77 -1.44
N VAL A 473 -30.67 4.07 -0.91
CA VAL A 473 -29.47 3.69 -1.70
C VAL A 473 -29.86 2.88 -2.92
N SER A 474 -30.78 1.92 -2.78
CA SER A 474 -31.26 1.10 -3.90
C SER A 474 -32.02 1.89 -4.96
N SER A 475 -32.82 2.88 -4.54
CA SER A 475 -33.47 3.79 -5.47
C SER A 475 -32.48 4.67 -6.21
N ALA A 476 -31.43 5.16 -5.51
CA ALA A 476 -30.35 5.93 -6.14
C ALA A 476 -29.58 5.10 -7.17
N GLU A 477 -29.28 3.84 -6.86
CA GLU A 477 -28.61 2.90 -7.77
C GLU A 477 -29.43 2.68 -9.06
N LEU A 478 -30.75 2.49 -8.94
CA LEU A 478 -31.65 2.37 -10.10
C LEU A 478 -31.69 3.65 -10.92
N ILE A 479 -31.81 4.82 -10.27
CA ILE A 479 -31.83 6.12 -10.95
C ILE A 479 -30.52 6.34 -11.69
N ILE A 480 -29.36 6.05 -11.09
CA ILE A 480 -28.05 6.18 -11.72
C ILE A 480 -27.93 5.26 -12.96
N CYS A 481 -28.43 4.03 -12.87
CA CYS A 481 -28.49 3.13 -14.03
C CYS A 481 -29.42 3.65 -15.12
N GLY A 482 -30.56 4.26 -14.75
CA GLY A 482 -31.48 4.91 -15.67
C GLY A 482 -30.85 6.12 -16.40
N VAL A 483 -30.15 6.96 -15.67
CA VAL A 483 -29.36 8.09 -16.25
C VAL A 483 -28.34 7.57 -17.26
N TRP A 484 -27.65 6.48 -16.96
CA TRP A 484 -26.72 5.84 -17.90
C TRP A 484 -27.45 5.31 -19.14
N SER A 485 -28.62 4.71 -18.99
CA SER A 485 -29.43 4.21 -20.11
C SER A 485 -29.91 5.34 -21.01
N LEU A 486 -30.42 6.44 -20.44
CA LEU A 486 -30.85 7.63 -21.18
C LEU A 486 -29.69 8.26 -21.95
N TRP A 487 -28.50 8.36 -21.32
CA TRP A 487 -27.29 8.85 -21.98
C TRP A 487 -26.87 7.97 -23.17
N THR A 488 -26.90 6.63 -22.99
CA THR A 488 -26.57 5.69 -24.08
C THR A 488 -27.61 5.76 -25.20
N GLY A 489 -28.90 5.87 -24.86
CA GLY A 489 -29.98 6.05 -25.84
C GLY A 489 -29.87 7.37 -26.61
N ARG A 490 -29.51 8.47 -25.92
CA ARG A 490 -29.25 9.76 -26.59
C ARG A 490 -28.10 9.62 -27.60
N ASN A 491 -27.02 8.95 -27.23
CA ASN A 491 -25.89 8.75 -28.15
C ASN A 491 -26.24 7.82 -29.31
N ALA A 492 -27.02 6.78 -29.06
CA ALA A 492 -27.50 5.89 -30.13
C ALA A 492 -28.31 6.68 -31.20
N ARG A 493 -29.24 7.55 -30.76
CA ARG A 493 -29.99 8.42 -31.66
C ARG A 493 -29.09 9.39 -32.40
N LYS A 494 -28.14 10.07 -31.72
CA LYS A 494 -27.20 11.00 -32.37
C LYS A 494 -26.39 10.35 -33.49
N HIS A 495 -26.06 9.08 -33.35
CA HIS A 495 -25.20 8.33 -34.30
C HIS A 495 -25.99 7.40 -35.23
N GLY A 496 -27.32 7.51 -35.32
CA GLY A 496 -28.14 6.67 -36.20
C GLY A 496 -28.11 5.17 -35.90
N LYS A 497 -27.78 4.80 -34.66
CA LYS A 497 -27.77 3.41 -34.25
C LYS A 497 -29.15 3.00 -33.70
N VAL A 498 -29.43 1.70 -33.74
CA VAL A 498 -30.67 0.98 -33.36
C VAL A 498 -31.62 1.72 -32.41
N GLU A 499 -32.94 1.57 -32.69
CA GLU A 499 -34.06 2.14 -31.91
C GLU A 499 -33.94 1.85 -30.40
N TRP A 500 -33.65 2.88 -29.62
CA TRP A 500 -33.72 2.83 -28.17
C TRP A 500 -35.19 3.06 -27.75
N ARG A 501 -35.81 2.05 -27.14
CA ARG A 501 -37.22 2.08 -26.69
C ARG A 501 -37.28 2.17 -25.17
N SER A 502 -38.03 3.13 -24.63
CA SER A 502 -38.15 3.41 -23.20
C SER A 502 -38.53 2.19 -22.36
N ALA A 503 -39.54 1.43 -22.78
CA ALA A 503 -39.97 0.24 -22.05
C ALA A 503 -38.94 -0.91 -22.04
N ALA A 504 -38.25 -1.14 -23.16
CA ALA A 504 -37.20 -2.15 -23.23
C ALA A 504 -35.99 -1.74 -22.37
N ALA A 505 -35.63 -0.46 -22.40
CA ALA A 505 -34.54 0.09 -21.59
C ALA A 505 -34.84 0.03 -20.08
N ALA A 506 -36.07 0.32 -19.66
CA ALA A 506 -36.50 0.21 -18.28
C ALA A 506 -36.40 -1.25 -17.76
N ARG A 507 -36.87 -2.24 -18.53
CA ARG A 507 -36.72 -3.67 -18.20
C ARG A 507 -35.23 -4.07 -18.12
N HIS A 508 -34.42 -3.63 -19.06
CA HIS A 508 -33.00 -3.96 -19.11
C HIS A 508 -32.24 -3.48 -17.85
N ILE A 509 -32.51 -2.26 -17.35
CA ILE A 509 -31.82 -1.79 -16.12
C ILE A 509 -32.31 -2.54 -14.88
N SER A 510 -33.57 -2.91 -14.76
CA SER A 510 -34.09 -3.72 -13.63
C SER A 510 -33.42 -5.09 -13.61
N SER A 511 -33.43 -5.83 -14.73
CA SER A 511 -32.77 -7.12 -14.84
C SER A 511 -31.25 -7.04 -14.60
N MET A 512 -30.59 -6.04 -15.17
CA MET A 512 -29.13 -5.84 -14.97
C MET A 512 -28.76 -5.60 -13.51
N LEU A 513 -29.59 -4.89 -12.74
CA LEU A 513 -29.35 -4.68 -11.30
C LEU A 513 -29.60 -5.95 -10.51
N GLU A 514 -30.69 -6.68 -10.79
CA GLU A 514 -31.00 -7.96 -10.18
C GLU A 514 -29.87 -8.97 -10.42
N ASP A 515 -29.41 -9.12 -11.65
CA ASP A 515 -28.28 -9.99 -12.02
C ASP A 515 -26.99 -9.58 -11.31
N PHE A 516 -26.71 -8.27 -11.21
CA PHE A 516 -25.48 -7.78 -10.58
C PHE A 516 -25.50 -7.96 -9.05
N ILE A 517 -26.65 -7.79 -8.42
CA ILE A 517 -26.83 -8.02 -6.98
C ILE A 517 -26.82 -9.53 -6.70
N GLY A 518 -27.50 -10.33 -7.52
CA GLY A 518 -27.54 -11.79 -7.41
C GLY A 518 -26.15 -12.44 -7.61
N SER A 519 -25.40 -12.01 -8.62
CA SER A 519 -24.04 -12.53 -8.87
C SER A 519 -23.03 -12.12 -7.78
N GLY A 520 -23.28 -11.03 -7.06
CA GLY A 520 -22.47 -10.59 -5.91
C GLY A 520 -22.72 -11.43 -4.64
N THR A 521 -23.80 -12.20 -4.61
CA THR A 521 -24.12 -13.12 -3.49
C THR A 521 -23.55 -14.52 -3.68
N ASP A 522 -23.17 -14.92 -4.92
CA ASP A 522 -22.69 -16.28 -5.21
C ASP A 522 -21.14 -16.47 -5.09
N THR A 523 -20.36 -15.42 -4.88
CA THR A 523 -18.91 -15.57 -4.62
C THR A 523 -18.51 -15.43 -3.16
N SER A 524 -19.40 -15.08 -2.29
CA SER A 524 -19.40 -15.57 -0.93
C SER A 524 -20.56 -16.57 -0.85
N SER A 525 -20.29 -17.86 -0.99
CA SER A 525 -21.06 -18.78 -0.17
C SER A 525 -21.12 -18.08 1.18
N ARG A 526 -22.30 -17.68 1.64
CA ARG A 526 -22.59 -17.70 3.05
C ARG A 526 -22.32 -19.17 3.43
N GLN A 527 -21.05 -19.49 3.69
CA GLN A 527 -20.84 -20.30 4.86
C GLN A 527 -21.70 -19.56 5.88
N GLU A 528 -22.78 -20.18 6.32
CA GLU A 528 -23.36 -19.87 7.61
C GLU A 528 -22.15 -19.52 8.44
N VAL A 529 -22.08 -18.25 8.88
CA VAL A 529 -21.09 -17.86 9.88
C VAL A 529 -21.55 -18.71 11.06
N THR A 530 -21.05 -19.94 11.11
CA THR A 530 -21.08 -20.73 12.32
C THR A 530 -20.42 -19.77 13.29
N ARG A 531 -21.22 -19.23 14.20
CA ARG A 531 -20.75 -18.38 15.28
C ARG A 531 -19.58 -19.15 15.85
N VAL A 532 -18.35 -18.68 15.58
CA VAL A 532 -17.15 -19.34 16.06
C VAL A 532 -17.12 -19.07 17.56
N ARG A 533 -17.76 -19.98 18.28
CA ARG A 533 -17.73 -19.98 19.74
C ARG A 533 -16.30 -20.29 20.20
N TRP A 534 -15.98 -19.88 21.38
CA TRP A 534 -14.72 -20.24 22.02
C TRP A 534 -14.56 -21.77 22.07
N SER A 535 -13.39 -22.29 21.75
CA SER A 535 -13.06 -23.71 21.81
C SER A 535 -11.93 -23.95 22.78
N GLY A 536 -12.00 -25.00 23.60
CA GLY A 536 -10.95 -25.36 24.55
C GLY A 536 -9.62 -25.70 23.85
N PRO A 537 -8.48 -25.43 24.48
CA PRO A 537 -7.18 -25.91 24.01
C PRO A 537 -7.04 -27.43 24.24
N PRO A 538 -6.05 -28.08 23.60
CA PRO A 538 -5.75 -29.49 23.89
C PRO A 538 -5.46 -29.74 25.38
N SER A 539 -5.64 -30.98 25.87
CA SER A 539 -5.31 -31.35 27.25
C SER A 539 -3.85 -31.02 27.57
N GLY A 540 -3.61 -30.45 28.74
CA GLY A 540 -2.29 -30.00 29.19
C GLY A 540 -1.85 -28.64 28.61
N TRP A 541 -2.71 -27.94 27.84
CA TRP A 541 -2.50 -26.59 27.38
C TRP A 541 -3.41 -25.62 28.12
N MET A 542 -2.95 -24.40 28.30
CA MET A 542 -3.74 -23.29 28.77
C MET A 542 -4.00 -22.32 27.63
N LYS A 543 -5.20 -21.76 27.57
CA LYS A 543 -5.56 -20.74 26.58
C LYS A 543 -5.73 -19.39 27.25
N VAL A 544 -5.02 -18.38 26.74
CA VAL A 544 -5.18 -16.99 27.17
C VAL A 544 -5.83 -16.18 26.06
N ASN A 545 -6.98 -15.60 26.34
CA ASN A 545 -7.68 -14.66 25.51
C ASN A 545 -7.31 -13.23 25.95
N THR A 546 -6.98 -12.35 25.01
CA THR A 546 -6.56 -10.98 25.28
C THR A 546 -7.31 -9.98 24.43
N ASP A 547 -7.67 -8.84 25.02
CA ASP A 547 -8.32 -7.72 24.34
C ASP A 547 -7.91 -6.39 24.95
N ALA A 548 -8.07 -5.28 24.23
CA ALA A 548 -7.79 -3.94 24.72
C ALA A 548 -8.91 -2.95 24.41
N ALA A 549 -9.09 -1.99 25.28
CA ALA A 549 -9.89 -0.81 25.02
C ALA A 549 -8.98 0.41 24.88
N PHE A 550 -9.21 1.26 23.87
CA PHE A 550 -8.43 2.48 23.62
C PHE A 550 -9.32 3.69 23.45
N SER A 551 -9.00 4.77 24.15
CA SER A 551 -9.66 6.07 24.05
C SER A 551 -8.79 7.06 23.29
N LEU A 552 -9.21 7.42 22.07
CA LEU A 552 -8.49 8.39 21.24
C LEU A 552 -8.48 9.81 21.85
N SER A 553 -9.56 10.19 22.56
CA SER A 553 -9.70 11.53 23.16
C SER A 553 -8.67 11.80 24.25
N ASN A 554 -8.35 10.78 25.05
CA ASN A 554 -7.48 10.90 26.22
C ASN A 554 -6.13 10.22 26.04
N SER A 555 -5.90 9.54 24.91
CA SER A 555 -4.73 8.67 24.67
C SER A 555 -4.51 7.65 25.79
N THR A 556 -5.58 7.13 26.38
CA THR A 556 -5.53 6.12 27.45
C THR A 556 -5.93 4.75 26.89
N GLY A 557 -5.44 3.69 27.50
CA GLY A 557 -5.79 2.33 27.14
C GLY A 557 -6.03 1.46 28.37
N SER A 558 -6.72 0.36 28.17
CA SER A 558 -6.84 -0.69 29.18
C SER A 558 -6.77 -2.06 28.52
N THR A 559 -6.24 -3.02 29.25
CA THR A 559 -6.04 -4.39 28.79
C THR A 559 -6.88 -5.36 29.61
N GLY A 560 -7.27 -6.48 29.00
CA GLY A 560 -7.97 -7.57 29.65
C GLY A 560 -7.40 -8.89 29.17
N ALA A 561 -7.17 -9.81 30.11
CA ALA A 561 -6.70 -11.16 29.83
C ALA A 561 -7.48 -12.18 30.66
N VAL A 562 -7.84 -13.31 30.04
CA VAL A 562 -8.55 -14.41 30.70
C VAL A 562 -7.84 -15.71 30.35
N LEU A 563 -7.39 -16.43 31.35
CA LEU A 563 -6.70 -17.72 31.23
C LEU A 563 -7.68 -18.85 31.54
N ARG A 564 -7.83 -19.80 30.61
CA ARG A 564 -8.72 -20.96 30.72
C ARG A 564 -7.96 -22.25 30.44
N ASP A 565 -8.39 -23.31 31.07
CA ASP A 565 -7.89 -24.65 30.80
C ASP A 565 -8.65 -25.36 29.65
N HIS A 566 -8.30 -26.58 29.37
CA HIS A 566 -8.90 -27.42 28.32
C HIS A 566 -10.38 -27.71 28.54
N SER A 567 -10.90 -27.63 29.78
CA SER A 567 -12.30 -27.80 30.11
C SER A 567 -13.12 -26.51 29.93
N GLY A 568 -12.47 -25.38 29.65
CA GLY A 568 -13.07 -24.05 29.59
C GLY A 568 -13.14 -23.33 30.94
N SER A 569 -12.68 -23.97 32.02
CA SER A 569 -12.68 -23.37 33.35
C SER A 569 -11.69 -22.19 33.41
N VAL A 570 -12.16 -21.03 33.88
CA VAL A 570 -11.32 -19.86 34.10
C VAL A 570 -10.39 -20.13 35.28
N ARG A 571 -9.08 -20.04 35.08
CA ARG A 571 -8.06 -20.21 36.12
C ARG A 571 -7.65 -18.88 36.73
N ALA A 572 -7.51 -17.86 35.88
CA ALA A 572 -7.19 -16.50 36.30
C ALA A 572 -7.68 -15.49 35.28
N ALA A 573 -7.85 -14.24 35.70
CA ALA A 573 -8.06 -13.11 34.82
C ALA A 573 -7.33 -11.88 35.35
N ALA A 574 -6.90 -11.00 34.45
CA ALA A 574 -6.25 -9.75 34.82
C ALA A 574 -6.73 -8.62 33.90
N ALA A 575 -6.71 -7.40 34.45
CA ALA A 575 -6.99 -6.20 33.69
C ALA A 575 -6.14 -5.03 34.19
N ARG A 576 -5.66 -4.18 33.27
CA ARG A 576 -4.77 -3.08 33.64
C ARG A 576 -5.10 -1.82 32.85
N PHE A 577 -5.04 -0.65 33.53
CA PHE A 577 -5.19 0.66 32.93
C PHE A 577 -3.83 1.27 32.60
N TYR A 578 -3.73 1.93 31.44
CA TYR A 578 -2.55 2.64 30.97
C TYR A 578 -2.91 4.11 30.71
N PRO A 579 -2.33 5.07 31.42
CA PRO A 579 -2.65 6.49 31.29
C PRO A 579 -2.11 7.11 30.01
N CYS A 580 -1.16 6.44 29.33
CA CYS A 580 -0.53 6.95 28.12
C CYS A 580 -0.28 5.79 27.12
N VAL A 581 -1.02 5.79 26.01
CA VAL A 581 -0.92 4.80 24.93
C VAL A 581 -0.98 5.51 23.59
N SER A 582 -0.12 5.16 22.65
CA SER A 582 -0.01 5.83 21.36
C SER A 582 -1.21 5.60 20.44
N ASP A 583 -1.69 4.37 20.37
CA ASP A 583 -2.79 3.97 19.50
C ASP A 583 -3.41 2.62 19.94
N ALA A 584 -4.48 2.23 19.27
CA ALA A 584 -5.18 0.97 19.55
C ALA A 584 -4.29 -0.26 19.34
N LEU A 585 -3.36 -0.24 18.37
CA LEU A 585 -2.47 -1.37 18.12
C LEU A 585 -1.49 -1.59 19.28
N MET A 586 -1.01 -0.50 19.88
CA MET A 586 -0.17 -0.55 21.07
C MET A 586 -0.95 -1.07 22.28
N ALA A 587 -2.20 -0.65 22.46
CA ALA A 587 -3.06 -1.17 23.54
C ALA A 587 -3.26 -2.69 23.43
N GLU A 588 -3.52 -3.19 22.22
CA GLU A 588 -3.66 -4.62 21.94
C GLU A 588 -2.35 -5.41 22.18
N ALA A 589 -1.22 -4.83 21.80
CA ALA A 589 0.08 -5.46 22.09
C ALA A 589 0.35 -5.55 23.60
N LEU A 590 -0.01 -4.49 24.35
CA LEU A 590 0.07 -4.50 25.82
C LEU A 590 -0.86 -5.57 26.41
N ALA A 591 -2.07 -5.77 25.87
CA ALA A 591 -2.97 -6.83 26.33
C ALA A 591 -2.36 -8.23 26.11
N VAL A 592 -1.74 -8.47 24.97
CA VAL A 592 -1.01 -9.71 24.68
C VAL A 592 0.12 -9.92 25.69
N ARG A 593 0.94 -8.91 25.96
CA ARG A 593 2.01 -8.98 26.95
C ARG A 593 1.47 -9.30 28.35
N ASP A 594 0.46 -8.57 28.79
CA ASP A 594 -0.15 -8.75 30.12
C ASP A 594 -0.78 -10.15 30.26
N GLY A 595 -1.38 -10.67 29.18
CA GLY A 595 -1.90 -12.03 29.13
C GLY A 595 -0.82 -13.12 29.25
N LEU A 596 0.34 -12.90 28.63
CA LEU A 596 1.49 -13.82 28.77
C LEU A 596 2.11 -13.75 30.18
N ILE A 597 2.16 -12.58 30.79
CA ILE A 597 2.57 -12.41 32.18
C ILE A 597 1.62 -13.21 33.09
N LEU A 598 0.30 -13.04 32.92
CA LEU A 598 -0.69 -13.80 33.68
C LEU A 598 -0.51 -15.33 33.52
N ALA A 599 -0.26 -15.80 32.30
CA ALA A 599 -0.04 -17.21 32.03
C ALA A 599 1.25 -17.72 32.72
N ALA A 600 2.32 -16.93 32.74
CA ALA A 600 3.57 -17.26 33.41
C ALA A 600 3.39 -17.27 34.94
N GLU A 601 2.67 -16.29 35.52
CA GLU A 601 2.34 -16.24 36.96
C GLU A 601 1.51 -17.47 37.43
N GLN A 602 0.74 -18.08 36.51
CA GLN A 602 -0.06 -19.28 36.76
C GLN A 602 0.69 -20.56 36.36
N GLU A 603 2.02 -20.49 36.21
CA GLU A 603 2.92 -21.61 35.91
C GLU A 603 2.49 -22.43 34.66
N ALA A 604 1.85 -21.79 33.68
CA ALA A 604 1.44 -22.43 32.44
C ALA A 604 2.70 -22.89 31.65
N THR A 605 2.76 -24.16 31.28
CA THR A 605 3.90 -24.67 30.50
C THR A 605 3.66 -24.64 28.99
N ARG A 606 2.39 -24.75 28.56
CA ARG A 606 1.98 -24.73 27.15
C ARG A 606 0.83 -23.76 26.96
N VAL A 607 1.03 -22.75 26.11
CA VAL A 607 0.09 -21.64 25.99
C VAL A 607 -0.41 -21.46 24.57
N VAL A 608 -1.72 -21.35 24.41
CA VAL A 608 -2.39 -20.84 23.21
C VAL A 608 -2.85 -19.41 23.51
N LEU A 609 -2.25 -18.44 22.85
CA LEU A 609 -2.65 -17.04 22.89
C LEU A 609 -3.69 -16.75 21.80
N GLU A 610 -4.83 -16.15 22.16
CA GLU A 610 -5.83 -15.67 21.24
C GLU A 610 -6.03 -14.16 21.38
N THR A 611 -6.04 -13.45 20.25
CA THR A 611 -6.37 -12.03 20.15
C THR A 611 -7.26 -11.80 18.93
N ASP A 612 -8.20 -10.85 19.01
CA ASP A 612 -9.03 -10.48 17.86
C ASP A 612 -8.36 -9.44 16.93
N ASN A 613 -7.14 -9.02 17.26
CA ASN A 613 -6.35 -8.14 16.41
C ASN A 613 -5.44 -8.94 15.46
N ALA A 614 -5.86 -9.09 14.20
CA ALA A 614 -5.09 -9.81 13.18
C ALA A 614 -3.69 -9.23 12.93
N THR A 615 -3.48 -7.92 13.14
CA THR A 615 -2.17 -7.27 12.97
C THR A 615 -1.21 -7.69 14.08
N VAL A 616 -1.66 -7.68 15.34
CA VAL A 616 -0.87 -8.14 16.49
C VAL A 616 -0.54 -9.62 16.35
N ALA A 617 -1.53 -10.46 16.04
CA ALA A 617 -1.32 -11.89 15.81
C ALA A 617 -0.27 -12.16 14.71
N THR A 618 -0.28 -11.36 13.64
CA THR A 618 0.72 -11.46 12.56
C THR A 618 2.10 -11.03 13.02
N LEU A 619 2.21 -9.93 13.76
CA LEU A 619 3.48 -9.42 14.28
C LEU A 619 4.11 -10.40 15.30
N VAL A 620 3.31 -10.98 16.20
CA VAL A 620 3.77 -11.95 17.19
C VAL A 620 4.33 -13.22 16.54
N ARG A 621 3.72 -13.65 15.42
CA ARG A 621 4.21 -14.82 14.63
C ARG A 621 5.39 -14.50 13.72
N SER A 622 5.68 -13.22 13.48
CA SER A 622 6.73 -12.77 12.57
C SER A 622 8.02 -12.46 13.31
N ASP A 623 9.16 -12.76 12.69
CA ASP A 623 10.47 -12.34 13.18
C ASP A 623 10.80 -10.88 12.86
N ASP A 624 10.00 -10.21 12.04
CA ASP A 624 10.22 -8.82 11.59
C ASP A 624 9.53 -7.76 12.49
N GLY A 625 8.92 -8.14 13.62
CA GLY A 625 8.19 -7.25 14.51
C GLY A 625 9.05 -6.18 15.21
N PHE A 626 10.35 -6.37 15.27
CA PHE A 626 11.31 -5.44 15.92
C PHE A 626 11.39 -4.04 15.27
N ARG A 627 10.88 -3.86 14.05
CA ARG A 627 10.79 -2.55 13.37
C ARG A 627 9.41 -1.92 13.49
N SER A 628 8.43 -2.67 13.94
CA SER A 628 7.02 -2.25 14.00
C SER A 628 6.80 -1.08 14.96
N VAL A 629 5.62 -0.50 14.92
CA VAL A 629 5.23 0.55 15.87
C VAL A 629 5.14 0.05 17.31
N ILE A 630 5.02 -1.28 17.51
CA ILE A 630 4.99 -1.94 18.82
C ILE A 630 6.33 -2.60 19.18
N ALA A 631 7.43 -2.23 18.55
CA ALA A 631 8.73 -2.91 18.66
C ALA A 631 9.16 -3.17 20.11
N GLY A 632 9.06 -2.17 21.00
CA GLY A 632 9.42 -2.34 22.40
C GLY A 632 8.63 -3.46 23.10
N VAL A 633 7.31 -3.42 22.98
CA VAL A 633 6.43 -4.46 23.58
C VAL A 633 6.55 -5.79 22.85
N TRP A 634 6.83 -5.79 21.55
CA TRP A 634 7.05 -7.01 20.78
C TRP A 634 8.23 -7.82 21.29
N HIS A 635 9.34 -7.18 21.68
CA HIS A 635 10.48 -7.86 22.29
C HIS A 635 10.11 -8.53 23.62
N GLU A 636 9.33 -7.85 24.48
CA GLU A 636 8.81 -8.41 25.73
C GLU A 636 7.94 -9.65 25.46
N ILE A 637 7.02 -9.54 24.49
CA ILE A 637 6.14 -10.66 24.09
C ILE A 637 6.96 -11.84 23.58
N ARG A 638 7.97 -11.61 22.74
CA ARG A 638 8.84 -12.68 22.22
C ARG A 638 9.59 -13.38 23.34
N GLU A 639 10.14 -12.65 24.27
CA GLU A 639 10.88 -13.23 25.40
C GLU A 639 9.95 -14.03 26.32
N LEU A 640 8.79 -13.46 26.67
CA LEU A 640 7.77 -14.18 27.44
C LEU A 640 7.33 -15.45 26.72
N SER A 641 7.17 -15.40 25.40
CA SER A 641 6.79 -16.59 24.63
C SER A 641 7.82 -17.71 24.66
N LEU A 642 9.11 -17.38 24.81
CA LEU A 642 10.21 -18.36 24.92
C LEU A 642 10.28 -19.02 26.30
N SER A 643 9.66 -18.45 27.34
CA SER A 643 9.59 -19.07 28.67
C SER A 643 8.65 -20.27 28.74
N PHE A 644 7.75 -20.42 27.76
CA PHE A 644 6.83 -21.56 27.68
C PHE A 644 7.46 -22.71 26.89
N ALA A 645 7.21 -23.94 27.32
CA ALA A 645 7.67 -25.13 26.61
C ALA A 645 7.04 -25.25 25.20
N SER A 646 5.85 -24.70 25.02
CA SER A 646 5.20 -24.60 23.72
C SER A 646 4.28 -23.37 23.70
N PHE A 647 4.36 -22.58 22.62
CA PHE A 647 3.58 -21.37 22.43
C PHE A 647 2.96 -21.32 21.03
N ILE A 648 1.67 -21.01 20.96
CA ILE A 648 0.92 -20.81 19.70
C ILE A 648 0.14 -19.50 19.83
N CYS A 649 0.26 -18.63 18.83
CA CYS A 649 -0.55 -17.41 18.75
C CYS A 649 -1.55 -17.54 17.60
N THR A 650 -2.84 -17.30 17.87
CA THR A 650 -3.93 -17.36 16.89
C THR A 650 -4.79 -16.10 16.90
N HIS A 651 -5.36 -15.81 15.74
CA HIS A 651 -6.38 -14.76 15.63
C HIS A 651 -7.76 -15.39 15.83
N VAL A 652 -8.59 -14.76 16.64
CA VAL A 652 -9.98 -15.16 16.93
C VAL A 652 -10.93 -14.02 16.55
N ASN A 653 -12.18 -14.34 16.23
CA ASN A 653 -13.20 -13.30 16.03
C ASN A 653 -13.66 -12.73 17.39
N GLN A 654 -14.13 -11.50 17.39
CA GLN A 654 -14.60 -10.80 18.59
C GLN A 654 -15.63 -11.59 19.38
N GLU A 655 -16.51 -12.35 18.72
CA GLU A 655 -17.51 -13.21 19.35
C GLU A 655 -16.92 -14.33 20.24
N GLY A 656 -15.71 -14.83 19.90
CA GLY A 656 -14.94 -15.80 20.70
C GLY A 656 -14.00 -15.17 21.74
N ASN A 657 -13.99 -13.82 21.86
CA ASN A 657 -13.11 -13.05 22.75
C ASN A 657 -13.88 -12.20 23.78
N GLU A 658 -15.19 -12.45 23.97
CA GLU A 658 -16.08 -11.59 24.77
C GLU A 658 -15.63 -11.45 26.23
N ALA A 659 -15.13 -12.52 26.83
CA ALA A 659 -14.63 -12.49 28.22
C ALA A 659 -13.45 -11.53 28.40
N ALA A 660 -12.46 -11.57 27.51
CA ALA A 660 -11.31 -10.64 27.54
C ALA A 660 -11.77 -9.21 27.26
N HIS A 661 -12.69 -9.02 26.34
CA HIS A 661 -13.29 -7.73 26.02
C HIS A 661 -13.95 -7.06 27.24
N LEU A 662 -14.73 -7.80 28.01
CA LEU A 662 -15.35 -7.29 29.23
C LEU A 662 -14.33 -7.01 30.33
N CYS A 663 -13.26 -7.81 30.46
CA CYS A 663 -12.15 -7.53 31.36
C CYS A 663 -11.48 -6.20 31.03
N ALA A 664 -11.17 -5.96 29.72
CA ALA A 664 -10.50 -4.75 29.26
C ALA A 664 -11.25 -3.46 29.57
N ARG A 665 -12.55 -3.50 29.78
CA ARG A 665 -13.39 -2.32 30.09
C ARG A 665 -13.50 -1.99 31.58
N ARG A 666 -12.94 -2.82 32.46
CA ARG A 666 -13.08 -2.65 33.92
C ARG A 666 -12.09 -1.69 34.57
N PRO A 667 -10.81 -1.70 34.18
CA PRO A 667 -9.83 -0.83 34.83
C PRO A 667 -10.07 0.65 34.55
N SER A 668 -9.72 1.48 35.53
CA SER A 668 -9.81 2.94 35.43
C SER A 668 -8.59 3.59 36.08
N ALA A 669 -8.44 4.89 35.96
CA ALA A 669 -7.37 5.64 36.63
C ALA A 669 -7.41 5.49 38.17
N SER A 670 -8.60 5.34 38.74
CA SER A 670 -8.79 5.13 40.20
C SER A 670 -8.56 3.67 40.64
N SER A 671 -8.68 2.71 39.70
CA SER A 671 -8.42 1.29 39.96
C SER A 671 -7.62 0.71 38.77
N PRO A 672 -6.29 0.99 38.72
CA PRO A 672 -5.51 0.75 37.51
C PRO A 672 -5.10 -0.70 37.29
N VAL A 673 -5.13 -1.55 38.31
CA VAL A 673 -4.78 -2.98 38.23
C VAL A 673 -5.85 -3.79 38.92
N MET A 674 -6.35 -4.79 38.21
CA MET A 674 -7.30 -5.79 38.73
C MET A 674 -6.78 -7.18 38.38
N SER A 675 -6.76 -8.07 39.35
CA SER A 675 -6.40 -9.48 39.18
C SER A 675 -7.37 -10.36 39.93
N TRP A 676 -7.79 -11.45 39.31
CA TRP A 676 -8.73 -12.42 39.88
C TRP A 676 -8.11 -13.83 39.74
N VAL A 677 -7.76 -14.41 40.88
CA VAL A 677 -7.20 -15.75 40.97
C VAL A 677 -7.93 -16.49 42.08
N GLY A 678 -8.53 -17.62 41.79
CA GLY A 678 -9.30 -18.42 42.77
C GLY A 678 -10.72 -17.89 43.00
N ASP A 679 -10.89 -16.65 43.42
CA ASP A 679 -12.18 -15.98 43.60
C ASP A 679 -12.53 -15.14 42.37
N LEU A 680 -13.34 -15.70 41.50
CA LEU A 680 -13.68 -15.12 40.21
C LEU A 680 -15.02 -14.38 40.28
N PRO A 681 -15.16 -13.19 39.70
CA PRO A 681 -16.42 -12.45 39.70
C PRO A 681 -17.52 -13.21 38.94
N ASN A 682 -18.76 -13.16 39.47
CA ASN A 682 -19.92 -13.84 38.86
C ASN A 682 -20.12 -13.47 37.37
N TRP A 683 -19.98 -12.18 37.04
CA TRP A 683 -20.11 -11.70 35.64
C TRP A 683 -19.11 -12.38 34.69
N LEU A 684 -17.87 -12.65 35.15
CA LEU A 684 -16.86 -13.32 34.33
C LEU A 684 -17.18 -14.79 34.14
N MET A 685 -17.65 -15.45 35.21
CA MET A 685 -18.08 -16.86 35.14
C MET A 685 -19.29 -17.03 34.23
N GLU A 686 -20.28 -16.13 34.30
CA GLU A 686 -21.46 -16.15 33.41
C GLU A 686 -21.06 -16.07 31.94
N VAL A 687 -20.16 -15.13 31.58
CA VAL A 687 -19.71 -14.97 30.20
C VAL A 687 -18.87 -16.16 29.75
N ALA A 688 -17.93 -16.61 30.57
CA ALA A 688 -17.09 -17.76 30.25
C ALA A 688 -17.92 -19.05 30.05
N ASN A 689 -18.94 -19.26 30.89
CA ASN A 689 -19.87 -20.39 30.75
C ASN A 689 -20.73 -20.28 29.48
N LYS A 690 -21.20 -19.08 29.13
CA LYS A 690 -21.96 -18.83 27.90
C LYS A 690 -21.13 -19.08 26.64
N ASP A 691 -19.83 -18.75 26.64
CA ASP A 691 -18.91 -19.04 25.55
C ASP A 691 -18.70 -20.55 25.36
N CYS A 692 -18.68 -21.33 26.48
CA CYS A 692 -18.36 -22.74 26.50
C CYS A 692 -19.56 -23.68 26.35
N ASN A 693 -20.84 -23.19 26.56
CA ASN A 693 -22.02 -24.03 26.46
C ASN A 693 -22.20 -24.56 25.04
N VAL A 694 -21.71 -25.75 24.82
CA VAL A 694 -22.19 -26.69 23.84
C VAL A 694 -23.51 -27.22 24.40
N GLU A 695 -24.64 -26.95 23.76
CA GLU A 695 -25.86 -27.69 24.03
C GLU A 695 -25.53 -29.17 23.87
N SER A 696 -25.51 -29.86 24.99
CA SER A 696 -25.58 -31.32 25.02
C SER A 696 -27.00 -31.71 24.50
N TYR A 697 -27.03 -32.11 23.25
CA TYR A 697 -28.07 -32.93 22.66
C TYR A 697 -27.46 -34.15 22.02
#